data_69838277acadafbde486c442830181af
#
_entry.id   69838277acadafbde486c442830181af
#
_cell.length_a   1.000
_cell.length_b   1.000
_cell.length_c   1.000
_cell.angle_alpha   90.00
_cell.angle_beta   90.00
_cell.angle_gamma   90.00
#
_symmetry.space_group_name_H-M   'P 1'
#
loop_
_entity.id
_entity.type
_entity.pdbx_description
1 polymer ?
#
loop_
_entity_poly.entity_id
_entity_poly.type
_entity_poly.pdbx_seq_one_letter_code
_entity_poly.pdbx_strand_id
1 'polypeptide(L)'
;MSELSLTEEQREVVNHNQGPALVFAVAGAGKTTAMVHRIERLVREKVFPAASILATSFSRATVADLRSALQQWSACRAVNTATLHAVGYRVVQKAVREGLIDDLRLQEEQGLNANNPERLLLQRTLARARQERLDVPAHFDETDFLSYIGLCKGNFRYPGVFPKGLPDTARALLTEAEAPGDWPVYLELFALFEKVRQEMGLLTFDDMLLSAWELLHKFPELLSSVQGRYQAVLVDEFQDINHVQSELLDLLVAPHLNYMAIGDDDQTIYEWRGANPRFILEFSQRYGAKKYLLRDNFRSRASHLALANAVIIHNSKREPKALQLTQGFSGLTRIHRSEDAEGLAKALVTELIAAQTRGYQLSQMAVLLRIYAQTAFIEQALNEARIPYRIDGSVPFFQRSEVQVLLAYLRLARQELKIQAGASLTPAELRVLAQDLKLVVNRPLRYISALQSEDLLKGVSSGLSLTTALHAVAEGVERIYIARNLEKLADLITWLGIQIQIDPADSVLNALEQRLDYCAWLRKSSGFPENGEAKAATVEALLDYARGKGSVAEFLNYLSELAQASEIQSRETLVLTTIYRAKGLEWEVVFVPHCNQGFLPYGRGEARLEEERRLFYVAVTRPREELHLLIMNSSPVSRFLREAGYHETLEGVQAVRQALSQAPQDWKTSDVLNLARHASRLHFERYLLHWWEGPEKREMAAMRIASLFHAAGEMALLGSLALDGSQLKRWQGAISLPLQPELFADLRDHAPAVSGLNPVPSASLKSSALGSDGFQVGMRVRNPQYGEGEIIHLEPNLKHGLMLEVEFEQVGRKRLLSRYADLQRV
;
A
#
# COMPACT_ATOMS: atom_id res chain seq x y z
N MET A 1 -3.37 37.38 2.62
CA MET A 1 -3.53 35.93 2.92
C MET A 1 -4.79 35.83 3.76
N SER A 2 -5.85 35.16 3.27
CA SER A 2 -7.01 34.85 4.07
C SER A 2 -6.54 34.07 5.29
N GLU A 3 -6.91 34.51 6.49
CA GLU A 3 -6.65 33.74 7.72
C GLU A 3 -7.26 32.34 7.50
N LEU A 4 -6.41 31.32 7.42
CA LEU A 4 -6.87 29.96 7.44
C LEU A 4 -7.57 29.73 8.79
N SER A 5 -8.89 29.66 8.78
CA SER A 5 -9.64 29.38 10.00
C SER A 5 -9.46 27.91 10.36
N LEU A 6 -8.68 27.64 11.40
CA LEU A 6 -8.55 26.30 11.98
C LEU A 6 -9.92 25.80 12.47
N THR A 7 -10.17 24.51 12.28
CA THR A 7 -11.34 23.87 12.89
C THR A 7 -11.21 23.81 14.41
N GLU A 8 -12.30 23.50 15.11
CA GLU A 8 -12.26 23.32 16.55
C GLU A 8 -11.30 22.19 16.96
N GLU A 9 -11.35 21.06 16.27
CA GLU A 9 -10.44 19.92 16.49
C GLU A 9 -8.97 20.30 16.26
N GLN A 10 -8.68 21.07 15.21
CA GLN A 10 -7.33 21.57 14.95
C GLN A 10 -6.88 22.57 16.02
N ARG A 11 -7.79 23.47 16.48
CA ARG A 11 -7.49 24.41 17.58
C ARG A 11 -7.17 23.71 18.89
N GLU A 12 -7.87 22.62 19.21
CA GLU A 12 -7.54 21.82 20.39
C GLU A 12 -6.12 21.26 20.33
N VAL A 13 -5.69 20.72 19.17
CA VAL A 13 -4.34 20.23 18.95
C VAL A 13 -3.32 21.37 19.07
N VAL A 14 -3.59 22.50 18.44
CA VAL A 14 -2.74 23.70 18.49
C VAL A 14 -2.58 24.19 19.92
N ASN A 15 -3.63 24.14 20.73
CA ASN A 15 -3.65 24.62 22.11
C ASN A 15 -2.98 23.67 23.12
N HIS A 16 -2.56 22.46 22.71
CA HIS A 16 -1.82 21.57 23.60
C HIS A 16 -0.42 22.14 23.91
N ASN A 17 -0.12 22.36 25.20
CA ASN A 17 1.14 22.98 25.64
C ASN A 17 2.26 21.94 25.83
N GLN A 18 2.22 21.18 26.89
CA GLN A 18 3.27 20.27 27.36
C GLN A 18 2.71 18.87 27.60
N GLY A 19 3.61 17.90 27.67
CA GLY A 19 3.29 16.52 27.89
C GLY A 19 3.00 15.74 26.59
N PRO A 20 2.73 14.44 26.70
CA PRO A 20 2.51 13.59 25.56
C PRO A 20 1.12 13.82 24.94
N ALA A 21 1.08 13.87 23.61
CA ALA A 21 -0.13 14.04 22.83
C ALA A 21 -0.16 13.06 21.64
N LEU A 22 -1.32 12.45 21.43
CA LEU A 22 -1.60 11.60 20.28
C LEU A 22 -2.70 12.22 19.43
N VAL A 23 -2.43 12.41 18.15
CA VAL A 23 -3.39 12.94 17.19
C VAL A 23 -3.67 11.90 16.12
N PHE A 24 -4.85 11.30 16.17
CA PHE A 24 -5.37 10.54 15.05
C PHE A 24 -6.00 11.50 14.04
N ALA A 25 -5.50 11.48 12.84
CA ALA A 25 -5.92 12.39 11.79
C ALA A 25 -6.24 11.64 10.52
N VAL A 26 -7.47 11.65 10.07
CA VAL A 26 -7.89 10.99 8.83
C VAL A 26 -7.16 11.55 7.59
N ALA A 27 -7.21 10.83 6.48
CA ALA A 27 -6.68 11.33 5.20
C ALA A 27 -7.24 12.73 4.90
N GLY A 28 -6.38 13.66 4.47
CA GLY A 28 -6.80 15.02 4.11
C GLY A 28 -7.28 15.91 5.27
N ALA A 29 -7.01 15.55 6.54
CA ALA A 29 -7.48 16.33 7.70
C ALA A 29 -6.60 17.54 8.07
N GLY A 30 -5.57 17.84 7.30
CA GLY A 30 -4.67 18.95 7.59
C GLY A 30 -3.72 18.68 8.77
N LYS A 31 -3.21 17.45 8.91
CA LYS A 31 -2.20 17.05 9.91
C LYS A 31 -1.07 18.05 10.01
N THR A 32 -0.40 18.29 8.89
CA THR A 32 0.74 19.21 8.79
C THR A 32 0.36 20.63 9.19
N THR A 33 -0.83 21.10 8.81
CA THR A 33 -1.36 22.41 9.20
C THR A 33 -1.47 22.53 10.72
N ALA A 34 -2.12 21.56 11.38
CA ALA A 34 -2.26 21.56 12.83
C ALA A 34 -0.90 21.53 13.54
N MET A 35 0.05 20.69 13.05
CA MET A 35 1.40 20.60 13.59
C MET A 35 2.17 21.91 13.48
N VAL A 36 2.15 22.53 12.30
CA VAL A 36 2.85 23.79 12.02
C VAL A 36 2.31 24.93 12.87
N HIS A 37 0.97 25.09 12.96
CA HIS A 37 0.36 26.12 13.80
C HIS A 37 0.62 25.89 15.29
N ARG A 38 0.67 24.62 15.73
CA ARG A 38 1.08 24.33 17.11
C ARG A 38 2.51 24.76 17.38
N ILE A 39 3.46 24.43 16.49
CA ILE A 39 4.85 24.82 16.63
C ILE A 39 4.97 26.35 16.65
N GLU A 40 4.30 27.05 15.73
CA GLU A 40 4.26 28.52 15.68
C GLU A 40 3.80 29.10 17.03
N ARG A 41 2.68 28.62 17.57
CA ARG A 41 2.15 29.08 18.85
C ARG A 41 3.12 28.83 19.99
N LEU A 42 3.70 27.61 20.08
CA LEU A 42 4.64 27.25 21.16
C LEU A 42 5.88 28.15 21.15
N VAL A 43 6.37 28.52 19.96
CA VAL A 43 7.51 29.43 19.80
C VAL A 43 7.11 30.87 20.11
N ARG A 44 6.00 31.35 19.57
CA ARG A 44 5.48 32.72 19.79
C ARG A 44 5.18 32.99 21.25
N GLU A 45 4.60 32.04 21.96
CA GLU A 45 4.28 32.13 23.39
C GLU A 45 5.48 31.79 24.29
N LYS A 46 6.64 31.50 23.71
CA LYS A 46 7.89 31.17 24.42
C LYS A 46 7.77 29.95 25.34
N VAL A 47 6.90 28.99 25.00
CA VAL A 47 6.79 27.73 25.73
C VAL A 47 8.07 26.91 25.54
N PHE A 48 8.59 26.85 24.30
CA PHE A 48 9.87 26.26 23.96
C PHE A 48 10.67 27.18 23.03
N PRO A 49 12.00 27.26 23.17
CA PRO A 49 12.86 27.88 22.18
C PRO A 49 12.74 27.15 20.83
N ALA A 50 12.67 27.87 19.73
CA ALA A 50 12.54 27.25 18.40
C ALA A 50 13.63 26.21 18.11
N ALA A 51 14.89 26.48 18.52
CA ALA A 51 16.02 25.56 18.32
C ALA A 51 15.93 24.28 19.17
N SER A 52 15.08 24.22 20.19
CA SER A 52 14.87 23.06 21.04
C SER A 52 13.68 22.18 20.61
N ILE A 53 12.99 22.54 19.54
CA ILE A 53 11.90 21.76 18.97
C ILE A 53 12.44 20.91 17.83
N LEU A 54 12.17 19.59 17.88
CA LEU A 54 12.37 18.65 16.77
C LEU A 54 11.04 18.34 16.12
N ALA A 55 10.89 18.65 14.85
CA ALA A 55 9.76 18.27 14.02
C ALA A 55 10.26 17.25 12.96
N THR A 56 9.77 16.02 13.02
CA THR A 56 10.25 14.92 12.20
C THR A 56 9.10 14.23 11.45
N SER A 57 9.44 13.61 10.32
CA SER A 57 8.53 12.79 9.53
C SER A 57 9.29 11.64 8.87
N PHE A 58 8.54 10.68 8.34
CA PHE A 58 9.08 9.48 7.70
C PHE A 58 9.87 9.80 6.42
N SER A 59 9.41 10.73 5.58
CA SER A 59 10.01 10.99 4.26
C SER A 59 10.76 12.32 4.19
N ARG A 60 11.78 12.39 3.31
CA ARG A 60 12.50 13.64 3.01
C ARG A 60 11.57 14.70 2.41
N ALA A 61 10.62 14.28 1.58
CA ALA A 61 9.65 15.20 0.94
C ALA A 61 8.76 15.85 2.00
N THR A 62 8.14 15.06 2.89
CA THR A 62 7.29 15.58 3.97
C THR A 62 8.05 16.52 4.91
N VAL A 63 9.32 16.21 5.21
CA VAL A 63 10.19 17.10 6.02
C VAL A 63 10.50 18.41 5.27
N ALA A 64 10.66 18.36 3.95
CA ALA A 64 10.89 19.58 3.15
C ALA A 64 9.63 20.46 3.12
N ASP A 65 8.45 19.87 2.98
CA ASP A 65 7.17 20.58 3.03
C ASP A 65 6.94 21.22 4.40
N LEU A 66 7.19 20.45 5.48
CA LEU A 66 7.11 20.93 6.86
C LEU A 66 8.07 22.11 7.10
N ARG A 67 9.29 21.99 6.60
CA ARG A 67 10.28 23.08 6.69
C ARG A 67 9.82 24.32 5.95
N SER A 68 9.35 24.17 4.71
CA SER A 68 8.81 25.24 3.90
C SER A 68 7.65 25.95 4.59
N ALA A 69 6.73 25.17 5.16
CA ALA A 69 5.60 25.71 5.91
C ALA A 69 6.03 26.48 7.16
N LEU A 70 6.99 26.00 7.93
CA LEU A 70 7.54 26.69 9.12
C LEU A 70 8.34 27.95 8.78
N GLN A 71 9.02 27.99 7.65
CA GLN A 71 9.81 29.15 7.21
C GLN A 71 8.97 30.41 6.94
N GLN A 72 7.65 30.26 6.77
CA GLN A 72 6.73 31.39 6.64
C GLN A 72 6.69 32.26 7.92
N TRP A 73 7.01 31.69 9.08
CA TRP A 73 7.11 32.41 10.35
C TRP A 73 8.59 32.62 10.71
N SER A 74 9.03 33.87 10.77
CA SER A 74 10.41 34.22 11.11
C SER A 74 10.91 33.61 12.43
N ALA A 75 10.04 33.55 13.44
CA ALA A 75 10.32 32.96 14.74
C ALA A 75 10.57 31.44 14.70
N CYS A 76 10.04 30.74 13.69
CA CYS A 76 10.14 29.27 13.57
C CYS A 76 11.32 28.82 12.72
N ARG A 77 12.11 29.72 12.13
CA ARG A 77 13.24 29.36 11.25
C ARG A 77 14.31 28.47 11.90
N ALA A 78 14.45 28.56 13.21
CA ALA A 78 15.41 27.78 13.99
C ALA A 78 14.89 26.40 14.43
N VAL A 79 13.63 26.04 14.12
CA VAL A 79 13.06 24.73 14.43
C VAL A 79 13.82 23.63 13.67
N ASN A 80 14.20 22.58 14.38
CA ASN A 80 14.90 21.45 13.79
C ASN A 80 13.93 20.58 13.01
N THR A 81 13.97 20.64 11.67
CA THR A 81 13.21 19.76 10.78
C THR A 81 14.14 18.71 10.18
N ALA A 82 13.89 17.43 10.45
CA ALA A 82 14.74 16.34 9.98
C ALA A 82 13.97 15.02 9.91
N THR A 83 14.41 14.07 9.07
CA THR A 83 13.99 12.68 9.19
C THR A 83 14.68 12.02 10.39
N LEU A 84 14.09 10.94 10.93
CA LEU A 84 14.74 10.18 12.03
C LEU A 84 16.12 9.64 11.64
N HIS A 85 16.31 9.25 10.37
CA HIS A 85 17.63 8.84 9.85
C HIS A 85 18.65 9.99 9.94
N ALA A 86 18.27 11.20 9.59
CA ALA A 86 19.15 12.36 9.71
C ALA A 86 19.46 12.70 11.18
N VAL A 87 18.51 12.47 12.10
CA VAL A 87 18.76 12.59 13.55
C VAL A 87 19.76 11.54 14.01
N GLY A 88 19.53 10.26 13.65
CA GLY A 88 20.44 9.15 13.97
C GLY A 88 21.87 9.41 13.43
N TYR A 89 21.99 9.82 12.18
CA TYR A 89 23.27 10.16 11.58
C TYR A 89 24.02 11.28 12.35
N ARG A 90 23.30 12.33 12.79
CA ARG A 90 23.91 13.38 13.64
C ARG A 90 24.43 12.85 14.97
N VAL A 91 23.75 11.84 15.55
CA VAL A 91 24.23 11.17 16.78
C VAL A 91 25.54 10.42 16.50
N VAL A 92 25.60 9.65 15.42
CA VAL A 92 26.83 8.94 15.01
C VAL A 92 27.97 9.92 14.75
N GLN A 93 27.74 10.98 13.98
CA GLN A 93 28.76 12.02 13.72
C GLN A 93 29.24 12.73 15.01
N LYS A 94 28.34 12.90 15.98
CA LYS A 94 28.71 13.49 17.27
C LYS A 94 29.62 12.53 18.04
N ALA A 95 29.30 11.23 18.08
CA ALA A 95 30.15 10.21 18.71
C ALA A 95 31.56 10.16 18.08
N VAL A 96 31.65 10.24 16.75
CA VAL A 96 32.94 10.32 16.05
C VAL A 96 33.71 11.57 16.46
N ARG A 97 33.07 12.74 16.45
CA ARG A 97 33.74 14.01 16.86
C ARG A 97 34.21 14.05 18.31
N GLU A 98 33.51 13.34 19.19
CA GLU A 98 33.88 13.21 20.59
C GLU A 98 34.89 12.08 20.84
N GLY A 99 35.33 11.40 19.77
CA GLY A 99 36.31 10.31 19.85
C GLY A 99 35.82 9.04 20.55
N LEU A 100 34.48 8.87 20.63
CA LEU A 100 33.87 7.70 21.26
C LEU A 100 33.92 6.45 20.35
N ILE A 101 34.01 6.68 19.06
CA ILE A 101 34.11 5.65 18.01
C ILE A 101 35.02 6.16 16.88
N ASP A 102 35.58 5.22 16.10
CA ASP A 102 36.30 5.51 14.89
C ASP A 102 35.40 6.16 13.82
N ASP A 103 36.01 6.84 12.85
CA ASP A 103 35.30 7.55 11.78
C ASP A 103 34.51 6.57 10.92
N LEU A 104 33.18 6.64 11.03
CA LEU A 104 32.25 5.91 10.19
C LEU A 104 31.76 6.82 9.05
N ARG A 105 32.13 6.47 7.83
CA ARG A 105 31.87 7.31 6.65
C ARG A 105 30.60 6.88 5.92
N LEU A 106 29.77 7.87 5.60
CA LEU A 106 28.82 7.74 4.51
C LEU A 106 29.58 7.79 3.19
N GLN A 107 29.32 6.86 2.31
CA GLN A 107 30.02 6.75 1.03
C GLN A 107 29.73 7.92 0.06
N GLU A 108 28.69 8.73 0.30
CA GLU A 108 28.35 9.93 -0.50
C GLU A 108 29.46 11.01 -0.47
N GLU A 109 30.31 11.04 0.57
CA GLU A 109 31.38 12.06 0.69
C GLU A 109 32.62 11.75 -0.15
N GLN A 110 32.73 10.57 -0.75
CA GLN A 110 33.95 10.15 -1.48
C GLN A 110 33.93 10.34 -3.00
N GLY A 111 32.95 11.07 -3.55
CA GLY A 111 32.99 11.48 -4.98
C GLY A 111 32.92 10.31 -6.00
N LEU A 112 32.53 9.12 -5.60
CA LEU A 112 32.31 7.99 -6.50
C LEU A 112 30.90 8.08 -7.09
N ASN A 113 30.84 8.44 -8.36
CA ASN A 113 29.61 8.52 -9.15
C ASN A 113 28.59 7.41 -8.87
N ALA A 114 27.42 7.83 -8.39
CA ALA A 114 26.08 7.31 -8.71
C ALA A 114 25.72 5.83 -8.45
N ASN A 115 26.52 4.99 -7.84
CA ASN A 115 26.09 3.64 -7.49
C ASN A 115 25.85 3.52 -5.99
N ASN A 116 24.58 3.20 -5.64
CA ASN A 116 24.07 2.96 -4.30
C ASN A 116 25.13 2.30 -3.37
N PRO A 117 25.53 2.95 -2.24
CA PRO A 117 26.58 2.48 -1.34
C PRO A 117 26.35 1.04 -0.83
N GLU A 118 25.11 0.67 -0.59
CA GLU A 118 24.72 -0.67 -0.17
C GLU A 118 25.01 -1.72 -1.25
N ARG A 119 24.87 -1.33 -2.52
CA ARG A 119 25.15 -2.21 -3.65
C ARG A 119 26.65 -2.52 -3.80
N LEU A 120 27.51 -1.54 -3.57
CA LEU A 120 28.96 -1.77 -3.58
C LEU A 120 29.37 -2.64 -2.39
N LEU A 121 28.84 -2.37 -1.20
CA LEU A 121 29.07 -3.21 -0.01
C LEU A 121 28.62 -4.65 -0.27
N LEU A 122 27.44 -4.83 -0.85
CA LEU A 122 26.93 -6.14 -1.23
C LEU A 122 27.83 -6.84 -2.26
N GLN A 123 28.32 -6.14 -3.28
CA GLN A 123 29.25 -6.70 -4.27
C GLN A 123 30.55 -7.20 -3.58
N ARG A 124 31.10 -6.46 -2.64
CA ARG A 124 32.27 -6.87 -1.86
C ARG A 124 31.96 -8.07 -0.95
N THR A 125 30.79 -8.06 -0.34
CA THR A 125 30.30 -9.18 0.46
C THR A 125 30.19 -10.46 -0.38
N LEU A 126 29.58 -10.36 -1.56
CA LEU A 126 29.47 -11.50 -2.48
C LEU A 126 30.84 -11.97 -3.02
N ALA A 127 31.79 -11.06 -3.25
CA ALA A 127 33.15 -11.43 -3.61
C ALA A 127 33.85 -12.18 -2.46
N ARG A 128 33.69 -11.74 -1.22
CA ARG A 128 34.21 -12.39 -0.03
C ARG A 128 33.55 -13.75 0.23
N ALA A 129 32.23 -13.84 0.07
CA ALA A 129 31.47 -15.08 0.17
C ALA A 129 32.01 -16.16 -0.77
N ARG A 130 32.37 -15.79 -2.00
CA ARG A 130 33.02 -16.71 -2.96
C ARG A 130 34.39 -17.18 -2.49
N GLN A 131 35.20 -16.31 -1.89
CA GLN A 131 36.51 -16.65 -1.34
C GLN A 131 36.36 -17.60 -0.13
N GLU A 132 35.38 -17.38 0.71
CA GLU A 132 35.07 -18.21 1.88
C GLU A 132 34.25 -19.48 1.51
N ARG A 133 34.00 -19.69 0.21
CA ARG A 133 33.24 -20.83 -0.34
C ARG A 133 31.81 -20.96 0.16
N LEU A 134 31.19 -19.83 0.49
CA LEU A 134 29.77 -19.80 0.82
C LEU A 134 28.96 -20.12 -0.43
N ASP A 135 28.02 -21.05 -0.33
CA ASP A 135 27.16 -21.45 -1.45
C ASP A 135 26.03 -20.43 -1.68
N VAL A 136 26.37 -19.33 -2.35
CA VAL A 136 25.41 -18.31 -2.74
C VAL A 136 24.76 -18.75 -4.06
N PRO A 137 23.45 -19.01 -4.07
CA PRO A 137 22.76 -19.40 -5.29
C PRO A 137 22.93 -18.36 -6.39
N ALA A 138 23.17 -18.78 -7.62
CA ALA A 138 23.39 -17.84 -8.74
C ALA A 138 22.14 -17.03 -9.13
N HIS A 139 20.96 -17.41 -8.62
CA HIS A 139 19.71 -16.69 -8.78
C HIS A 139 19.39 -15.77 -7.58
N PHE A 140 20.37 -15.54 -6.72
CA PHE A 140 20.26 -14.66 -5.57
C PHE A 140 19.83 -13.25 -5.99
N ASP A 141 18.72 -12.75 -5.39
CA ASP A 141 18.22 -11.42 -5.66
C ASP A 141 18.82 -10.41 -4.67
N GLU A 142 19.68 -9.54 -5.19
CA GLU A 142 20.36 -8.50 -4.40
C GLU A 142 19.38 -7.55 -3.72
N THR A 143 18.28 -7.20 -4.37
CA THR A 143 17.28 -6.25 -3.85
C THR A 143 16.48 -6.87 -2.71
N ASP A 144 16.10 -8.13 -2.86
CA ASP A 144 15.40 -8.88 -1.82
C ASP A 144 16.28 -9.03 -0.57
N PHE A 145 17.57 -9.33 -0.77
CA PHE A 145 18.50 -9.46 0.33
C PHE A 145 18.71 -8.15 1.09
N LEU A 146 18.89 -7.03 0.39
CA LEU A 146 19.01 -5.73 1.04
C LEU A 146 17.72 -5.35 1.78
N SER A 147 16.55 -5.67 1.23
CA SER A 147 15.27 -5.48 1.90
C SER A 147 15.15 -6.34 3.17
N TYR A 148 15.65 -7.57 3.14
CA TYR A 148 15.72 -8.44 4.31
C TYR A 148 16.62 -7.86 5.42
N ILE A 149 17.82 -7.36 5.08
CA ILE A 149 18.71 -6.69 6.04
C ILE A 149 18.01 -5.48 6.67
N GLY A 150 17.38 -4.62 5.85
CA GLY A 150 16.65 -3.46 6.35
C GLY A 150 15.52 -3.82 7.31
N LEU A 151 14.76 -4.87 7.00
CA LEU A 151 13.70 -5.39 7.88
C LEU A 151 14.29 -5.91 9.20
N CYS A 152 15.40 -6.64 9.15
CA CYS A 152 16.09 -7.15 10.32
C CYS A 152 16.61 -6.01 11.21
N LYS A 153 17.36 -5.07 10.64
CA LYS A 153 17.90 -3.91 11.37
C LYS A 153 16.81 -3.05 11.98
N GLY A 154 15.73 -2.80 11.23
CA GLY A 154 14.58 -2.02 11.71
C GLY A 154 13.82 -2.65 12.89
N ASN A 155 14.06 -3.95 13.19
CA ASN A 155 13.41 -4.71 14.26
C ASN A 155 14.37 -5.35 15.25
N PHE A 156 15.60 -4.85 15.38
CA PHE A 156 16.62 -5.35 16.29
C PHE A 156 17.00 -6.83 16.08
N ARG A 157 16.90 -7.32 14.83
CA ARG A 157 17.27 -8.71 14.51
C ARG A 157 18.71 -8.74 13.99
N TYR A 158 19.55 -9.50 14.66
CA TYR A 158 20.98 -9.60 14.36
C TYR A 158 21.35 -10.98 13.82
N PRO A 159 22.37 -11.09 12.93
CA PRO A 159 22.78 -12.36 12.35
C PRO A 159 23.73 -13.14 13.30
N GLY A 160 23.26 -13.53 14.50
CA GLY A 160 24.00 -14.35 15.45
C GLY A 160 25.09 -13.63 16.28
N VAL A 161 25.49 -12.41 15.95
CA VAL A 161 26.47 -11.62 16.70
C VAL A 161 25.83 -10.34 17.19
N PHE A 162 25.68 -10.23 18.50
CA PHE A 162 25.09 -9.05 19.14
C PHE A 162 26.15 -8.00 19.51
N PRO A 163 25.79 -6.70 19.50
CA PRO A 163 26.68 -5.64 19.92
C PRO A 163 27.07 -5.76 21.40
N LYS A 164 28.35 -5.55 21.70
CA LYS A 164 28.86 -5.62 23.08
C LYS A 164 28.69 -4.27 23.80
N GLY A 165 28.65 -4.31 25.15
CA GLY A 165 28.59 -3.10 25.98
C GLY A 165 27.22 -2.43 26.08
N LEU A 166 26.14 -3.09 25.68
CA LEU A 166 24.77 -2.61 25.89
C LEU A 166 24.28 -3.00 27.30
N PRO A 167 23.50 -2.13 27.97
CA PRO A 167 22.81 -2.48 29.23
C PRO A 167 21.80 -3.61 29.03
N ASP A 168 21.44 -4.31 30.10
CA ASP A 168 20.53 -5.49 30.01
C ASP A 168 19.16 -5.14 29.46
N THR A 169 18.62 -3.96 29.74
CA THR A 169 17.35 -3.46 29.18
C THR A 169 17.39 -3.31 27.67
N ALA A 170 18.48 -2.80 27.12
CA ALA A 170 18.67 -2.70 25.68
C ALA A 170 18.93 -4.08 25.04
N ARG A 171 19.70 -4.94 25.72
CA ARG A 171 19.96 -6.31 25.28
C ARG A 171 18.69 -7.15 25.16
N ALA A 172 17.71 -6.93 26.03
CA ALA A 172 16.42 -7.63 25.99
C ALA A 172 15.59 -7.37 24.73
N LEU A 173 15.87 -6.29 24.00
CA LEU A 173 15.21 -5.97 22.72
C LEU A 173 15.82 -6.72 21.53
N LEU A 174 17.03 -7.25 21.69
CA LEU A 174 17.75 -7.88 20.59
C LEU A 174 17.25 -9.31 20.37
N THR A 175 17.05 -9.67 19.12
CA THR A 175 16.66 -11.03 18.73
C THR A 175 17.56 -11.53 17.59
N GLU A 176 17.63 -12.84 17.43
CA GLU A 176 18.30 -13.42 16.27
C GLU A 176 17.46 -13.23 15.02
N ALA A 177 18.12 -12.95 13.91
CA ALA A 177 17.49 -12.91 12.61
C ALA A 177 17.15 -14.32 12.15
N GLU A 178 16.01 -14.46 11.49
CA GLU A 178 15.58 -15.71 10.87
C GLU A 178 15.70 -15.59 9.35
N ALA A 179 16.13 -16.66 8.70
CA ALA A 179 16.17 -16.68 7.26
C ALA A 179 14.75 -16.62 6.68
N PRO A 180 14.53 -15.88 5.59
CA PRO A 180 13.22 -15.87 4.93
C PRO A 180 13.00 -17.19 4.18
N GLY A 181 11.94 -17.92 4.53
CA GLY A 181 11.56 -19.18 3.86
C GLY A 181 12.71 -20.19 3.75
N ASP A 182 12.96 -20.72 2.57
CA ASP A 182 13.99 -21.74 2.29
C ASP A 182 15.38 -21.15 1.96
N TRP A 183 15.72 -19.95 2.47
CA TRP A 183 16.93 -19.21 2.13
C TRP A 183 17.92 -19.09 3.32
N PRO A 184 18.46 -20.21 3.86
CA PRO A 184 19.37 -20.16 5.02
C PRO A 184 20.63 -19.32 4.74
N VAL A 185 21.09 -19.26 3.50
CA VAL A 185 22.25 -18.45 3.07
C VAL A 185 22.09 -16.95 3.37
N TYR A 186 20.85 -16.45 3.56
CA TYR A 186 20.64 -15.05 3.93
C TYR A 186 21.21 -14.72 5.29
N LEU A 187 21.20 -15.63 6.26
CA LEU A 187 21.80 -15.40 7.58
C LEU A 187 23.33 -15.33 7.51
N GLU A 188 23.95 -16.26 6.79
CA GLU A 188 25.40 -16.30 6.61
C GLU A 188 25.89 -15.08 5.84
N LEU A 189 25.18 -14.71 4.77
CA LEU A 189 25.50 -13.50 4.01
C LEU A 189 25.27 -12.22 4.84
N PHE A 190 24.24 -12.16 5.69
CA PHE A 190 24.01 -11.02 6.56
C PHE A 190 25.12 -10.87 7.58
N ALA A 191 25.57 -11.97 8.21
CA ALA A 191 26.71 -11.95 9.11
C ALA A 191 27.99 -11.47 8.40
N LEU A 192 28.23 -11.97 7.18
CA LEU A 192 29.37 -11.55 6.36
C LEU A 192 29.25 -10.08 5.91
N PHE A 193 28.07 -9.64 5.54
CA PHE A 193 27.77 -8.25 5.17
C PHE A 193 28.12 -7.30 6.31
N GLU A 194 27.71 -7.60 7.53
CA GLU A 194 28.03 -6.80 8.71
C GLU A 194 29.54 -6.79 9.01
N LYS A 195 30.20 -7.93 8.87
CA LYS A 195 31.66 -8.02 9.03
C LYS A 195 32.40 -7.15 8.01
N VAL A 196 32.05 -7.27 6.72
CA VAL A 196 32.65 -6.45 5.64
C VAL A 196 32.34 -4.97 5.85
N ARG A 197 31.12 -4.61 6.27
CA ARG A 197 30.72 -3.25 6.58
C ARG A 197 31.59 -2.64 7.69
N GLN A 198 31.80 -3.38 8.77
CA GLN A 198 32.65 -2.94 9.91
C GLN A 198 34.12 -2.82 9.51
N GLU A 199 34.66 -3.79 8.77
CA GLU A 199 36.05 -3.74 8.28
C GLU A 199 36.28 -2.54 7.35
N MET A 200 35.28 -2.11 6.63
CA MET A 200 35.35 -0.95 5.73
C MET A 200 35.03 0.39 6.41
N GLY A 201 34.62 0.39 7.67
CA GLY A 201 34.16 1.59 8.38
C GLY A 201 32.95 2.27 7.70
N LEU A 202 32.03 1.48 7.07
CA LEU A 202 30.89 2.02 6.34
C LEU A 202 29.63 2.04 7.18
N LEU A 203 28.80 3.06 6.93
CA LEU A 203 27.47 3.22 7.51
C LEU A 203 26.43 3.10 6.39
N THR A 204 25.51 2.13 6.50
CA THR A 204 24.36 2.04 5.59
C THR A 204 23.23 2.94 6.07
N PHE A 205 22.19 3.08 5.26
CA PHE A 205 21.04 3.91 5.64
C PHE A 205 20.35 3.40 6.91
N ASP A 206 20.17 2.08 7.04
CA ASP A 206 19.56 1.48 8.23
C ASP A 206 20.45 1.56 9.46
N ASP A 207 21.78 1.54 9.28
CA ASP A 207 22.74 1.70 10.38
C ASP A 207 22.70 3.09 11.01
N MET A 208 22.24 4.13 10.30
CA MET A 208 22.11 5.46 10.90
C MET A 208 21.21 5.45 12.14
N LEU A 209 20.16 4.64 12.13
CA LEU A 209 19.23 4.51 13.25
C LEU A 209 19.75 3.52 14.28
N LEU A 210 20.13 2.33 13.83
CA LEU A 210 20.56 1.24 14.72
C LEU A 210 21.84 1.60 15.48
N SER A 211 22.87 2.14 14.80
CA SER A 211 24.10 2.58 15.43
C SER A 211 23.88 3.77 16.38
N ALA A 212 22.99 4.71 16.02
CA ALA A 212 22.63 5.80 16.92
C ALA A 212 22.01 5.27 18.22
N TRP A 213 21.08 4.33 18.13
CA TRP A 213 20.45 3.70 19.28
C TRP A 213 21.48 2.95 20.15
N GLU A 214 22.39 2.18 19.53
CA GLU A 214 23.45 1.48 20.24
C GLU A 214 24.39 2.45 20.98
N LEU A 215 24.79 3.54 20.31
CA LEU A 215 25.70 4.54 20.89
C LEU A 215 25.07 5.30 22.05
N LEU A 216 23.79 5.65 21.93
CA LEU A 216 23.07 6.32 23.04
C LEU A 216 22.94 5.43 24.27
N HIS A 217 22.85 4.11 24.11
CA HIS A 217 22.86 3.18 25.23
C HIS A 217 24.25 2.92 25.80
N LYS A 218 25.31 2.93 24.96
CA LYS A 218 26.69 2.69 25.39
C LYS A 218 27.31 3.91 26.09
N PHE A 219 26.94 5.11 25.69
CA PHE A 219 27.54 6.36 26.17
C PHE A 219 26.50 7.30 26.81
N PRO A 220 26.29 7.22 28.15
CA PRO A 220 25.30 8.06 28.83
C PRO A 220 25.54 9.57 28.68
N GLU A 221 26.78 10.02 28.52
CA GLU A 221 27.11 11.42 28.29
C GLU A 221 26.64 11.89 26.91
N LEU A 222 26.81 11.06 25.90
CA LEU A 222 26.26 11.31 24.55
C LEU A 222 24.74 11.40 24.60
N LEU A 223 24.09 10.46 25.31
CA LEU A 223 22.62 10.47 25.50
C LEU A 223 22.17 11.77 26.17
N SER A 224 22.76 12.15 27.30
CA SER A 224 22.39 13.38 28.01
C SER A 224 22.59 14.63 27.16
N SER A 225 23.66 14.67 26.38
CA SER A 225 23.93 15.79 25.46
C SER A 225 22.90 15.87 24.31
N VAL A 226 22.44 14.74 23.79
CA VAL A 226 21.42 14.71 22.72
C VAL A 226 20.04 15.05 23.28
N GLN A 227 19.70 14.54 24.46
CA GLN A 227 18.47 14.85 25.19
C GLN A 227 18.38 16.34 25.52
N GLY A 228 19.46 16.94 25.99
CA GLY A 228 19.53 18.37 26.32
C GLY A 228 19.29 19.30 25.10
N ARG A 229 19.43 18.78 23.89
CA ARG A 229 19.20 19.55 22.65
C ARG A 229 17.73 19.76 22.35
N TYR A 230 16.88 18.78 22.66
CA TYR A 230 15.46 18.81 22.30
C TYR A 230 14.61 18.86 23.57
N GLN A 231 13.67 19.80 23.64
CA GLN A 231 12.69 19.94 24.73
C GLN A 231 11.27 19.55 24.30
N ALA A 232 11.04 19.46 22.99
CA ALA A 232 9.80 18.97 22.42
C ALA A 232 10.10 18.22 21.10
N VAL A 233 9.43 17.08 20.92
CA VAL A 233 9.55 16.22 19.75
C VAL A 233 8.16 15.99 19.16
N LEU A 234 7.98 16.39 17.90
CA LEU A 234 6.74 16.18 17.14
C LEU A 234 7.03 15.28 15.95
N VAL A 235 6.26 14.20 15.82
CA VAL A 235 6.45 13.17 14.79
C VAL A 235 5.21 13.09 13.91
N ASP A 236 5.36 13.40 12.62
CA ASP A 236 4.34 13.23 11.61
C ASP A 236 4.44 11.83 10.97
N GLU A 237 3.33 11.31 10.44
CA GLU A 237 3.21 9.95 9.88
C GLU A 237 3.69 8.86 10.87
N PHE A 238 3.32 9.01 12.14
CA PHE A 238 3.79 8.14 13.21
C PHE A 238 3.42 6.66 13.03
N GLN A 239 2.37 6.35 12.29
CA GLN A 239 1.96 4.98 11.99
C GLN A 239 2.95 4.20 11.13
N ASP A 240 3.94 4.88 10.49
CA ASP A 240 4.93 4.25 9.62
C ASP A 240 6.27 3.97 10.30
N ILE A 241 6.41 4.27 11.59
CA ILE A 241 7.66 4.01 12.32
C ILE A 241 7.87 2.51 12.56
N ASN A 242 9.15 2.10 12.52
CA ASN A 242 9.59 0.76 12.91
C ASN A 242 10.06 0.73 14.36
N HIS A 243 10.46 -0.45 14.84
CA HIS A 243 10.83 -0.65 16.25
C HIS A 243 12.04 0.18 16.67
N VAL A 244 13.11 0.21 15.84
CA VAL A 244 14.30 1.01 16.13
C VAL A 244 13.99 2.51 16.21
N GLN A 245 13.11 2.99 15.33
CA GLN A 245 12.67 4.38 15.34
C GLN A 245 11.87 4.72 16.60
N SER A 246 10.97 3.82 17.03
CA SER A 246 10.22 3.99 18.28
C SER A 246 11.16 4.08 19.50
N GLU A 247 12.10 3.15 19.61
CA GLU A 247 13.04 3.13 20.74
C GLU A 247 14.00 4.32 20.74
N LEU A 248 14.44 4.78 19.54
CA LEU A 248 15.25 5.99 19.42
C LEU A 248 14.46 7.22 19.88
N LEU A 249 13.20 7.35 19.50
CA LEU A 249 12.34 8.43 19.96
C LEU A 249 12.14 8.39 21.48
N ASP A 250 11.95 7.22 22.07
CA ASP A 250 11.83 7.04 23.51
C ASP A 250 13.05 7.56 24.25
N LEU A 251 14.24 7.24 23.78
CA LEU A 251 15.48 7.77 24.36
C LEU A 251 15.54 9.31 24.29
N LEU A 252 15.08 9.90 23.18
CA LEU A 252 15.10 11.35 23.02
C LEU A 252 14.12 12.08 23.93
N VAL A 253 12.93 11.50 24.16
CA VAL A 253 11.85 12.17 24.91
C VAL A 253 11.84 11.84 26.40
N ALA A 254 12.55 10.81 26.84
CA ALA A 254 12.52 10.30 28.22
C ALA A 254 12.60 11.39 29.32
N PRO A 255 13.43 12.45 29.22
CA PRO A 255 13.55 13.43 30.29
C PRO A 255 12.35 14.35 30.49
N HIS A 256 11.55 14.58 29.43
CA HIS A 256 10.55 15.65 29.45
C HIS A 256 9.16 15.23 28.96
N LEU A 257 9.04 14.13 28.21
CA LEU A 257 7.79 13.61 27.63
C LEU A 257 6.97 14.62 26.84
N ASN A 258 7.56 15.73 26.38
CA ASN A 258 6.89 16.64 25.44
C ASN A 258 6.93 16.02 24.05
N TYR A 259 6.10 15.03 23.88
CA TYR A 259 6.08 14.09 22.77
C TYR A 259 4.74 14.09 22.06
N MET A 260 4.71 14.53 20.82
CA MET A 260 3.50 14.51 20.01
C MET A 260 3.65 13.55 18.83
N ALA A 261 2.79 12.55 18.78
CA ALA A 261 2.60 11.67 17.64
C ALA A 261 1.37 12.10 16.85
N ILE A 262 1.53 12.26 15.53
CA ILE A 262 0.43 12.54 14.59
C ILE A 262 0.46 11.46 13.53
N GLY A 263 -0.72 10.87 13.22
CA GLY A 263 -0.78 9.84 12.20
C GLY A 263 -2.20 9.35 11.91
N ASP A 264 -2.28 8.44 10.95
CA ASP A 264 -3.49 7.73 10.56
C ASP A 264 -3.23 6.24 10.49
N ASP A 265 -3.68 5.49 11.47
CA ASP A 265 -3.53 4.03 11.54
C ASP A 265 -4.19 3.32 10.34
N ASP A 266 -5.24 3.92 9.75
CA ASP A 266 -5.88 3.44 8.53
C ASP A 266 -5.00 3.63 7.27
N GLN A 267 -3.89 4.35 7.36
CA GLN A 267 -2.89 4.50 6.31
C GLN A 267 -1.56 3.76 6.61
N THR A 268 -1.53 2.83 7.56
CA THR A 268 -0.36 1.96 7.79
C THR A 268 -0.28 0.93 6.68
N ILE A 269 0.60 1.17 5.70
CA ILE A 269 0.79 0.31 4.52
C ILE A 269 2.24 -0.14 4.31
N TYR A 270 3.14 0.12 5.27
CA TYR A 270 4.55 -0.26 5.20
C TYR A 270 4.91 -1.34 6.23
N GLU A 271 3.96 -2.21 6.61
CA GLU A 271 4.21 -3.32 7.54
C GLU A 271 5.32 -4.24 7.01
N TRP A 272 5.42 -4.43 5.70
CA TRP A 272 6.48 -5.18 5.04
C TRP A 272 7.89 -4.56 5.21
N ARG A 273 8.00 -3.27 5.60
CA ARG A 273 9.24 -2.58 5.99
C ARG A 273 9.46 -2.50 7.50
N GLY A 274 8.62 -3.16 8.28
CA GLY A 274 8.70 -3.17 9.74
C GLY A 274 7.87 -2.09 10.43
N ALA A 275 7.07 -1.30 9.71
CA ALA A 275 6.07 -0.45 10.34
C ALA A 275 5.06 -1.30 11.12
N ASN A 276 4.61 -0.81 12.27
CA ASN A 276 3.68 -1.54 13.09
C ASN A 276 2.61 -0.60 13.67
N PRO A 277 1.32 -0.81 13.32
CA PRO A 277 0.22 0.04 13.81
C PRO A 277 0.08 0.04 15.33
N ARG A 278 0.65 -0.95 16.04
CA ARG A 278 0.66 -0.96 17.51
C ARG A 278 1.29 0.29 18.10
N PHE A 279 2.35 0.82 17.50
CA PHE A 279 3.04 1.98 18.05
C PHE A 279 2.11 3.20 18.19
N ILE A 280 1.25 3.47 17.21
CA ILE A 280 0.29 4.56 17.28
C ILE A 280 -0.94 4.19 18.12
N LEU A 281 -1.43 2.96 18.02
CA LEU A 281 -2.64 2.51 18.73
C LEU A 281 -2.42 2.42 20.24
N GLU A 282 -1.23 1.97 20.69
CA GLU A 282 -0.87 1.82 22.09
C GLU A 282 -0.23 3.09 22.70
N PHE A 283 0.02 4.13 21.89
CA PHE A 283 0.74 5.34 22.31
C PHE A 283 0.12 6.02 23.55
N SER A 284 -1.20 6.22 23.56
CA SER A 284 -1.88 6.86 24.69
C SER A 284 -1.73 6.04 25.98
N GLN A 285 -1.77 4.72 25.89
CA GLN A 285 -1.59 3.84 27.03
C GLN A 285 -0.14 3.86 27.52
N ARG A 286 0.83 3.82 26.59
CA ARG A 286 2.27 3.76 26.90
C ARG A 286 2.76 5.03 27.59
N TYR A 287 2.31 6.21 27.13
CA TYR A 287 2.84 7.51 27.59
C TYR A 287 1.83 8.32 28.43
N GLY A 288 0.62 7.83 28.65
CA GLY A 288 -0.45 8.64 29.28
C GLY A 288 -0.86 9.83 28.40
N ALA A 289 -0.79 9.69 27.08
CA ALA A 289 -0.96 10.80 26.17
C ALA A 289 -2.41 11.28 26.05
N LYS A 290 -2.60 12.60 25.99
CA LYS A 290 -3.89 13.18 25.63
C LYS A 290 -4.20 12.89 24.17
N LYS A 291 -5.37 12.29 23.92
CA LYS A 291 -5.83 11.90 22.58
C LYS A 291 -6.64 13.02 21.93
N TYR A 292 -6.39 13.25 20.64
CA TYR A 292 -7.10 14.17 19.77
C TYR A 292 -7.51 13.47 18.49
N LEU A 293 -8.59 13.92 17.86
CA LEU A 293 -9.10 13.40 16.60
C LEU A 293 -9.25 14.56 15.61
N LEU A 294 -8.68 14.42 14.42
CA LEU A 294 -8.90 15.29 13.28
C LEU A 294 -9.68 14.51 12.23
N ARG A 295 -10.97 14.80 12.06
CA ARG A 295 -11.89 14.02 11.24
C ARG A 295 -12.33 14.73 9.97
N ASP A 296 -12.24 16.06 9.90
CA ASP A 296 -12.66 16.85 8.76
C ASP A 296 -11.73 16.63 7.57
N ASN A 297 -12.25 16.08 6.46
CA ASN A 297 -11.47 15.85 5.26
C ASN A 297 -11.62 17.04 4.31
N PHE A 298 -10.51 17.72 4.01
CA PHE A 298 -10.43 18.89 3.14
C PHE A 298 -9.96 18.55 1.71
N ARG A 299 -9.91 17.28 1.36
CA ARG A 299 -9.39 16.80 0.06
C ARG A 299 -10.50 16.31 -0.85
N SER A 300 -11.24 15.33 -0.41
CA SER A 300 -12.05 14.47 -1.29
C SER A 300 -13.53 14.82 -1.22
N ARG A 301 -14.26 14.49 -2.29
CA ARG A 301 -15.71 14.66 -2.41
C ARG A 301 -16.48 13.51 -1.73
N ALA A 302 -17.78 13.69 -1.57
CA ALA A 302 -18.66 12.81 -0.81
C ALA A 302 -18.59 11.33 -1.23
N SER A 303 -18.59 11.03 -2.53
CA SER A 303 -18.59 9.65 -3.02
C SER A 303 -17.29 8.89 -2.69
N HIS A 304 -16.14 9.58 -2.72
CA HIS A 304 -14.86 8.99 -2.35
C HIS A 304 -14.82 8.67 -0.86
N LEU A 305 -15.26 9.62 -0.02
CA LEU A 305 -15.31 9.48 1.43
C LEU A 305 -16.26 8.36 1.87
N ALA A 306 -17.43 8.29 1.23
CA ALA A 306 -18.40 7.24 1.54
C ALA A 306 -17.83 5.84 1.29
N LEU A 307 -17.15 5.63 0.16
CA LEU A 307 -16.49 4.37 -0.13
C LEU A 307 -15.33 4.08 0.84
N ALA A 308 -14.50 5.09 1.15
CA ALA A 308 -13.39 4.95 2.09
C ALA A 308 -13.88 4.55 3.48
N ASN A 309 -14.89 5.24 4.01
CA ASN A 309 -15.49 4.92 5.30
C ASN A 309 -16.12 3.53 5.30
N ALA A 310 -16.87 3.18 4.25
CA ALA A 310 -17.58 1.91 4.16
C ALA A 310 -16.63 0.70 4.08
N VAL A 311 -15.43 0.85 3.52
CA VAL A 311 -14.47 -0.26 3.45
C VAL A 311 -13.63 -0.39 4.71
N ILE A 312 -13.15 0.73 5.29
CA ILE A 312 -12.14 0.66 6.36
C ILE A 312 -12.69 0.17 7.70
N ILE A 313 -14.00 0.28 7.91
CA ILE A 313 -14.67 -0.23 9.13
C ILE A 313 -14.54 -1.74 9.31
N HIS A 314 -14.21 -2.48 8.26
CA HIS A 314 -13.99 -3.93 8.30
C HIS A 314 -12.63 -4.33 8.87
N ASN A 315 -11.72 -3.39 9.14
CA ASN A 315 -10.50 -3.66 9.88
C ASN A 315 -10.79 -3.67 11.38
N SER A 316 -10.26 -4.68 12.07
CA SER A 316 -10.46 -4.86 13.51
C SER A 316 -9.47 -4.05 14.34
N LYS A 317 -8.22 -3.92 13.86
CA LYS A 317 -7.14 -3.23 14.57
C LYS A 317 -7.02 -1.79 14.08
N ARG A 318 -7.90 -0.92 14.59
CA ARG A 318 -7.91 0.50 14.23
C ARG A 318 -8.52 1.37 15.32
N GLU A 319 -8.19 2.66 15.33
CA GLU A 319 -8.91 3.67 16.10
C GLU A 319 -10.29 3.92 15.46
N PRO A 320 -11.39 3.86 16.22
CA PRO A 320 -12.73 4.18 15.72
C PRO A 320 -12.83 5.65 15.29
N LYS A 321 -12.78 5.88 14.00
CA LYS A 321 -12.92 7.21 13.38
C LYS A 321 -13.50 7.08 11.98
N ALA A 322 -14.12 8.17 11.49
CA ALA A 322 -14.61 8.26 10.12
C ALA A 322 -14.21 9.61 9.52
N LEU A 323 -13.94 9.60 8.20
CA LEU A 323 -13.72 10.84 7.45
C LEU A 323 -15.02 11.63 7.42
N GLN A 324 -14.96 12.92 7.80
CA GLN A 324 -16.07 13.84 7.76
C GLN A 324 -15.99 14.72 6.52
N LEU A 325 -17.08 14.81 5.78
CA LEU A 325 -17.15 15.57 4.54
C LEU A 325 -17.05 17.07 4.80
N THR A 326 -16.25 17.79 4.00
CA THR A 326 -16.19 19.25 3.95
C THR A 326 -16.36 19.80 2.54
N GLN A 327 -15.93 19.05 1.50
CA GLN A 327 -15.81 19.52 0.12
C GLN A 327 -17.09 19.37 -0.72
N GLY A 328 -18.14 18.73 -0.17
CA GLY A 328 -19.45 18.62 -0.82
C GLY A 328 -19.54 17.50 -1.86
N PHE A 329 -20.53 17.62 -2.75
CA PHE A 329 -21.05 16.53 -3.59
C PHE A 329 -20.73 16.67 -5.07
N SER A 330 -19.89 17.64 -5.48
CA SER A 330 -19.61 17.91 -6.91
C SER A 330 -18.77 16.84 -7.59
N GLY A 331 -18.09 15.99 -6.84
CA GLY A 331 -17.19 14.98 -7.36
C GLY A 331 -17.88 13.82 -8.07
N LEU A 332 -17.11 13.06 -8.82
CA LEU A 332 -17.55 11.94 -9.62
C LEU A 332 -16.86 10.65 -9.17
N THR A 333 -17.66 9.61 -8.93
CA THR A 333 -17.12 8.24 -8.83
C THR A 333 -17.80 7.37 -9.87
N ARG A 334 -17.01 6.76 -10.76
CA ARG A 334 -17.49 5.84 -11.80
C ARG A 334 -16.88 4.46 -11.64
N ILE A 335 -17.69 3.45 -11.94
CA ILE A 335 -17.25 2.06 -12.00
C ILE A 335 -17.40 1.62 -13.44
N HIS A 336 -16.28 1.22 -14.04
CA HIS A 336 -16.20 0.76 -15.42
C HIS A 336 -16.05 -0.76 -15.42
N ARG A 337 -16.81 -1.42 -16.30
CA ARG A 337 -16.73 -2.87 -16.49
C ARG A 337 -16.26 -3.17 -17.91
N SER A 338 -15.29 -4.05 -18.03
CA SER A 338 -14.72 -4.50 -19.29
C SER A 338 -14.59 -6.02 -19.27
N GLU A 339 -14.54 -6.65 -20.42
CA GLU A 339 -14.44 -8.11 -20.49
C GLU A 339 -13.10 -8.63 -19.98
N ASP A 340 -12.02 -7.96 -20.35
CA ASP A 340 -10.63 -8.36 -20.08
C ASP A 340 -9.71 -7.16 -19.79
N ALA A 341 -8.41 -7.42 -19.66
CA ALA A 341 -7.41 -6.41 -19.37
C ALA A 341 -7.19 -5.41 -20.53
N GLU A 342 -7.33 -5.84 -21.78
CA GLU A 342 -7.23 -4.98 -22.94
C GLU A 342 -8.42 -4.02 -23.01
N GLY A 343 -9.63 -4.54 -22.85
CA GLY A 343 -10.84 -3.73 -22.77
C GLY A 343 -10.81 -2.74 -21.60
N LEU A 344 -10.25 -3.16 -20.44
CA LEU A 344 -10.05 -2.29 -19.28
C LEU A 344 -9.11 -1.13 -19.62
N ALA A 345 -7.99 -1.40 -20.29
CA ALA A 345 -7.03 -0.38 -20.68
C ALA A 345 -7.64 0.62 -21.68
N LYS A 346 -8.42 0.15 -22.66
CA LYS A 346 -9.15 1.00 -23.60
C LYS A 346 -10.19 1.89 -22.91
N ALA A 347 -10.93 1.34 -21.93
CA ALA A 347 -11.87 2.09 -21.12
C ALA A 347 -11.18 3.18 -20.29
N LEU A 348 -10.01 2.86 -19.70
CA LEU A 348 -9.19 3.83 -18.97
C LEU A 348 -8.78 4.99 -19.88
N VAL A 349 -8.25 4.72 -21.07
CA VAL A 349 -7.84 5.75 -22.03
C VAL A 349 -9.03 6.60 -22.50
N THR A 350 -10.19 5.98 -22.74
CA THR A 350 -11.42 6.70 -23.10
C THR A 350 -11.83 7.69 -22.02
N GLU A 351 -11.83 7.27 -20.76
CA GLU A 351 -12.20 8.15 -19.63
C GLU A 351 -11.13 9.21 -19.36
N LEU A 352 -9.87 8.91 -19.60
CA LEU A 352 -8.77 9.86 -19.49
C LEU A 352 -8.93 10.99 -20.53
N ILE A 353 -9.25 10.67 -21.78
CA ILE A 353 -9.52 11.66 -22.81
C ILE A 353 -10.79 12.47 -22.45
N ALA A 354 -11.82 11.82 -21.93
CA ALA A 354 -13.00 12.51 -21.43
C ALA A 354 -12.68 13.47 -20.27
N ALA A 355 -11.78 13.09 -19.36
CA ALA A 355 -11.30 13.97 -18.28
C ALA A 355 -10.52 15.18 -18.83
N GLN A 356 -9.68 14.99 -19.86
CA GLN A 356 -9.03 16.11 -20.55
C GLN A 356 -10.05 17.05 -21.20
N THR A 357 -11.12 16.51 -21.80
CA THR A 357 -12.20 17.32 -22.38
C THR A 357 -12.95 18.12 -21.31
N ARG A 358 -13.01 17.63 -20.06
CA ARG A 358 -13.53 18.37 -18.90
C ARG A 358 -12.56 19.44 -18.37
N GLY A 359 -11.33 19.54 -18.90
CA GLY A 359 -10.35 20.57 -18.59
C GLY A 359 -9.20 20.13 -17.67
N TYR A 360 -9.11 18.86 -17.28
CA TYR A 360 -8.00 18.37 -16.47
C TYR A 360 -6.74 18.14 -17.31
N GLN A 361 -5.59 18.52 -16.78
CA GLN A 361 -4.29 18.25 -17.40
C GLN A 361 -3.78 16.85 -17.02
N LEU A 362 -2.93 16.24 -17.85
CA LEU A 362 -2.36 14.91 -17.58
C LEU A 362 -1.61 14.85 -16.25
N SER A 363 -0.90 15.93 -15.89
CA SER A 363 -0.18 16.06 -14.61
C SER A 363 -1.09 16.06 -13.38
N GLN A 364 -2.39 16.35 -13.56
CA GLN A 364 -3.42 16.32 -12.50
C GLN A 364 -4.09 14.94 -12.37
N MET A 365 -3.67 13.97 -13.18
CA MET A 365 -4.24 12.63 -13.23
C MET A 365 -3.22 11.56 -12.83
N ALA A 366 -3.69 10.49 -12.21
CA ALA A 366 -2.86 9.34 -11.88
C ALA A 366 -3.59 8.01 -12.07
N VAL A 367 -2.82 6.98 -12.45
CA VAL A 367 -3.24 5.58 -12.42
C VAL A 367 -2.55 4.90 -11.24
N LEU A 368 -3.33 4.42 -10.29
CA LEU A 368 -2.85 3.78 -9.09
C LEU A 368 -2.96 2.27 -9.20
N LEU A 369 -1.83 1.60 -9.14
CA LEU A 369 -1.67 0.17 -9.35
C LEU A 369 -1.34 -0.55 -8.04
N ARG A 370 -1.78 -1.79 -7.88
CA ARG A 370 -1.30 -2.60 -6.77
C ARG A 370 0.12 -3.13 -7.02
N ILE A 371 0.39 -3.57 -8.23
CA ILE A 371 1.72 -4.01 -8.70
C ILE A 371 1.96 -3.51 -10.13
N TYR A 372 3.22 -3.33 -10.48
CA TYR A 372 3.58 -2.86 -11.82
C TYR A 372 3.26 -3.85 -12.95
N ALA A 373 3.09 -5.15 -12.69
CA ALA A 373 2.65 -6.12 -13.69
C ALA A 373 1.35 -5.70 -14.39
N GLN A 374 0.51 -4.92 -13.72
CA GLN A 374 -0.77 -4.43 -14.23
C GLN A 374 -0.64 -3.34 -15.31
N THR A 375 0.58 -2.84 -15.61
CA THR A 375 0.75 -1.73 -16.58
C THR A 375 0.74 -2.17 -18.03
N ALA A 376 0.99 -3.44 -18.36
CA ALA A 376 1.26 -3.91 -19.72
C ALA A 376 0.26 -3.39 -20.76
N PHE A 377 -1.01 -3.71 -20.63
CA PHE A 377 -2.07 -3.27 -21.54
C PHE A 377 -2.38 -1.77 -21.43
N ILE A 378 -2.20 -1.18 -20.23
CA ILE A 378 -2.39 0.25 -20.01
C ILE A 378 -1.32 1.04 -20.75
N GLU A 379 -0.05 0.65 -20.66
CA GLU A 379 1.06 1.27 -21.41
C GLU A 379 0.84 1.15 -22.94
N GLN A 380 0.34 -0.01 -23.39
CA GLN A 380 -0.01 -0.20 -24.79
C GLN A 380 -1.09 0.80 -25.24
N ALA A 381 -2.21 0.83 -24.53
CA ALA A 381 -3.33 1.70 -24.89
C ALA A 381 -2.96 3.19 -24.85
N LEU A 382 -2.13 3.60 -23.90
CA LEU A 382 -1.59 4.96 -23.81
C LEU A 382 -0.68 5.30 -25.00
N ASN A 383 0.21 4.37 -25.39
CA ASN A 383 1.09 4.55 -26.55
C ASN A 383 0.30 4.61 -27.87
N GLU A 384 -0.69 3.73 -28.06
CA GLU A 384 -1.58 3.73 -29.24
C GLU A 384 -2.35 5.06 -29.34
N ALA A 385 -2.80 5.59 -28.20
CA ALA A 385 -3.47 6.89 -28.12
C ALA A 385 -2.50 8.09 -28.13
N ARG A 386 -1.18 7.86 -28.16
CA ARG A 386 -0.12 8.89 -28.08
C ARG A 386 -0.22 9.78 -26.85
N ILE A 387 -0.63 9.21 -25.72
CA ILE A 387 -0.73 9.91 -24.44
C ILE A 387 0.58 9.76 -23.68
N PRO A 388 1.30 10.86 -23.39
CA PRO A 388 2.57 10.79 -22.66
C PRO A 388 2.34 10.42 -21.20
N TYR A 389 3.12 9.47 -20.72
CA TYR A 389 3.07 9.00 -19.32
C TYR A 389 4.47 8.79 -18.75
N ARG A 390 4.55 8.73 -17.43
CA ARG A 390 5.74 8.30 -16.70
C ARG A 390 5.38 7.25 -15.66
N ILE A 391 6.32 6.36 -15.38
CA ILE A 391 6.18 5.33 -14.35
C ILE A 391 7.07 5.70 -13.17
N ASP A 392 6.45 6.06 -12.05
CA ASP A 392 7.21 6.41 -10.85
C ASP A 392 7.66 5.14 -10.11
N GLY A 393 8.96 4.87 -10.12
CA GLY A 393 9.59 3.79 -9.35
C GLY A 393 9.71 2.45 -10.09
N SER A 394 9.46 2.41 -11.38
CA SER A 394 9.73 1.27 -12.25
C SER A 394 10.10 1.76 -13.65
N VAL A 395 10.48 0.82 -14.50
CA VAL A 395 10.70 1.05 -15.92
C VAL A 395 9.48 0.57 -16.72
N PRO A 396 9.34 0.99 -17.99
CA PRO A 396 8.31 0.46 -18.88
C PRO A 396 8.26 -1.06 -18.89
N PHE A 397 7.07 -1.62 -19.06
CA PHE A 397 6.80 -3.04 -18.95
C PHE A 397 7.79 -3.90 -19.75
N PHE A 398 8.02 -3.58 -21.00
CA PHE A 398 8.91 -4.32 -21.88
C PHE A 398 10.41 -4.18 -21.57
N GLN A 399 10.81 -3.21 -20.70
CA GLN A 399 12.20 -3.05 -20.25
C GLN A 399 12.50 -3.77 -18.92
N ARG A 400 11.52 -4.38 -18.30
CA ARG A 400 11.71 -5.11 -17.03
C ARG A 400 12.56 -6.35 -17.23
N SER A 401 13.42 -6.63 -16.29
CA SER A 401 14.44 -7.69 -16.38
C SER A 401 13.84 -9.06 -16.69
N GLU A 402 12.73 -9.42 -16.06
CA GLU A 402 12.04 -10.68 -16.25
C GLU A 402 11.43 -10.81 -17.66
N VAL A 403 10.95 -9.73 -18.23
CA VAL A 403 10.46 -9.66 -19.61
C VAL A 403 11.64 -9.76 -20.58
N GLN A 404 12.69 -8.97 -20.33
CA GLN A 404 13.87 -8.93 -21.19
C GLN A 404 14.56 -10.28 -21.33
N VAL A 405 14.50 -11.16 -20.32
CA VAL A 405 15.04 -12.52 -20.40
C VAL A 405 14.33 -13.31 -21.51
N LEU A 406 13.01 -13.36 -21.57
CA LEU A 406 12.28 -14.08 -22.60
C LEU A 406 12.49 -13.46 -23.99
N LEU A 407 12.50 -12.14 -24.08
CA LEU A 407 12.78 -11.43 -25.33
C LEU A 407 14.22 -11.68 -25.81
N ALA A 408 15.19 -11.80 -24.89
CA ALA A 408 16.58 -12.14 -25.22
C ALA A 408 16.70 -13.54 -25.83
N TYR A 409 15.97 -14.54 -25.32
CA TYR A 409 15.91 -15.86 -25.95
C TYR A 409 15.42 -15.79 -27.40
N LEU A 410 14.37 -15.03 -27.68
CA LEU A 410 13.86 -14.85 -29.04
C LEU A 410 14.86 -14.13 -29.94
N ARG A 411 15.55 -13.11 -29.42
CA ARG A 411 16.59 -12.39 -30.19
C ARG A 411 17.79 -13.27 -30.47
N LEU A 412 18.26 -14.06 -29.50
CA LEU A 412 19.34 -15.01 -29.68
C LEU A 412 19.01 -16.06 -30.76
N ALA A 413 17.78 -16.61 -30.72
CA ALA A 413 17.34 -17.56 -31.75
C ALA A 413 17.32 -16.95 -33.16
N ARG A 414 16.88 -15.69 -33.29
CA ARG A 414 16.92 -14.95 -34.57
C ARG A 414 18.35 -14.71 -35.06
N GLN A 415 19.28 -14.39 -34.16
CA GLN A 415 20.68 -14.17 -34.50
C GLN A 415 21.36 -15.48 -34.90
N GLU A 416 21.04 -16.57 -34.20
CA GLU A 416 21.52 -17.92 -34.55
C GLU A 416 21.12 -18.29 -35.98
N LEU A 417 19.86 -18.09 -36.38
CA LEU A 417 19.42 -18.34 -37.75
C LEU A 417 20.16 -17.50 -38.81
N LYS A 418 20.47 -16.24 -38.49
CA LYS A 418 21.26 -15.38 -39.37
C LYS A 418 22.68 -15.94 -39.58
N ILE A 419 23.33 -16.36 -38.49
CA ILE A 419 24.68 -16.93 -38.56
C ILE A 419 24.67 -18.25 -39.35
N GLN A 420 23.69 -19.13 -39.09
CA GLN A 420 23.53 -20.39 -39.83
C GLN A 420 23.26 -20.18 -41.32
N ALA A 421 22.58 -19.06 -41.68
CA ALA A 421 22.39 -18.66 -43.07
C ALA A 421 23.65 -18.03 -43.70
N GLY A 422 24.81 -18.04 -43.02
CA GLY A 422 26.06 -17.48 -43.49
C GLY A 422 26.22 -15.98 -43.38
N ALA A 423 25.36 -15.28 -42.67
CA ALA A 423 25.46 -13.84 -42.47
C ALA A 423 26.42 -13.51 -41.32
N SER A 424 27.36 -12.59 -41.56
CA SER A 424 28.23 -12.04 -40.50
C SER A 424 27.49 -11.03 -39.69
N LEU A 425 27.62 -11.10 -38.34
CA LEU A 425 27.05 -10.12 -37.44
C LEU A 425 27.87 -8.82 -37.44
N THR A 426 27.19 -7.68 -37.45
CA THR A 426 27.82 -6.38 -37.29
C THR A 426 28.33 -6.21 -35.83
N PRO A 427 29.27 -5.26 -35.57
CA PRO A 427 29.73 -4.98 -34.20
C PRO A 427 28.61 -4.55 -33.25
N ALA A 428 27.54 -3.96 -33.76
CA ALA A 428 26.33 -3.59 -32.97
C ALA A 428 25.53 -4.84 -32.59
N GLU A 429 25.32 -5.76 -33.56
CA GLU A 429 24.60 -7.02 -33.30
C GLU A 429 25.38 -7.94 -32.36
N LEU A 430 26.70 -7.99 -32.44
CA LEU A 430 27.55 -8.73 -31.50
C LEU A 430 27.43 -8.18 -30.07
N ARG A 431 27.33 -6.84 -29.89
CA ARG A 431 27.11 -6.24 -28.59
C ARG A 431 25.75 -6.62 -28.01
N VAL A 432 24.70 -6.60 -28.83
CA VAL A 432 23.35 -7.02 -28.42
C VAL A 432 23.35 -8.51 -28.07
N LEU A 433 23.97 -9.36 -28.87
CA LEU A 433 24.12 -10.81 -28.59
C LEU A 433 24.81 -11.03 -27.23
N ALA A 434 25.90 -10.30 -26.98
CA ALA A 434 26.64 -10.39 -25.71
C ALA A 434 25.79 -9.99 -24.51
N GLN A 435 24.97 -8.96 -24.66
CA GLN A 435 24.03 -8.52 -23.62
C GLN A 435 22.92 -9.57 -23.39
N ASP A 436 22.32 -10.05 -24.48
CA ASP A 436 21.27 -11.07 -24.43
C ASP A 436 21.80 -12.39 -23.83
N LEU A 437 22.99 -12.80 -24.18
CA LEU A 437 23.61 -14.00 -23.61
C LEU A 437 23.82 -13.88 -22.10
N LYS A 438 24.31 -12.72 -21.62
CA LYS A 438 24.43 -12.44 -20.18
C LYS A 438 23.10 -12.49 -19.45
N LEU A 439 22.01 -12.10 -20.11
CA LEU A 439 20.68 -12.17 -19.53
C LEU A 439 20.19 -13.61 -19.38
N VAL A 440 20.38 -14.46 -20.38
CA VAL A 440 19.76 -15.80 -20.43
C VAL A 440 20.61 -16.91 -19.84
N VAL A 441 21.95 -16.78 -19.84
CA VAL A 441 22.88 -17.86 -19.54
C VAL A 441 22.61 -18.61 -18.23
N ASN A 442 22.22 -17.86 -17.18
CA ASN A 442 21.84 -18.41 -15.87
C ASN A 442 20.40 -18.03 -15.44
N ARG A 443 19.49 -17.87 -16.40
CA ARG A 443 18.07 -17.61 -16.14
C ARG A 443 17.18 -18.49 -17.02
N PRO A 444 16.66 -19.61 -16.49
CA PRO A 444 16.92 -20.23 -15.17
C PRO A 444 18.36 -20.63 -14.94
N LEU A 445 18.69 -20.94 -13.67
CA LEU A 445 20.05 -21.24 -13.22
C LEU A 445 20.67 -22.44 -13.94
N ARG A 446 21.89 -22.25 -14.49
CA ARG A 446 22.66 -23.29 -15.20
C ARG A 446 24.08 -23.47 -14.67
N TYR A 447 24.51 -22.66 -13.68
CA TYR A 447 25.87 -22.68 -13.10
C TYR A 447 27.00 -22.40 -14.10
N ILE A 448 26.72 -21.67 -15.17
CA ILE A 448 27.69 -21.24 -16.15
C ILE A 448 28.49 -20.07 -15.61
N SER A 449 29.80 -20.18 -15.55
CA SER A 449 30.69 -19.14 -15.01
C SER A 449 30.86 -17.95 -15.95
N ALA A 450 31.35 -16.83 -15.44
CA ALA A 450 31.68 -15.67 -16.26
C ALA A 450 32.74 -15.98 -17.32
N LEU A 451 33.76 -16.80 -16.97
CA LEU A 451 34.81 -17.22 -17.90
C LEU A 451 34.23 -18.03 -19.07
N GLN A 452 33.37 -19.00 -18.78
CA GLN A 452 32.68 -19.79 -19.81
C GLN A 452 31.81 -18.90 -20.70
N SER A 453 31.14 -17.88 -20.13
CA SER A 453 30.36 -16.90 -20.91
C SER A 453 31.26 -16.05 -21.83
N GLU A 454 32.45 -15.68 -21.38
CA GLU A 454 33.45 -14.99 -22.21
C GLU A 454 33.97 -15.87 -23.35
N ASP A 455 34.20 -17.14 -23.08
CA ASP A 455 34.67 -18.09 -24.11
C ASP A 455 33.58 -18.34 -25.17
N LEU A 456 32.31 -18.41 -24.78
CA LEU A 456 31.17 -18.42 -25.71
C LEU A 456 31.19 -17.20 -26.64
N LEU A 457 31.37 -15.99 -26.06
CA LEU A 457 31.42 -14.75 -26.85
C LEU A 457 32.62 -14.70 -27.79
N LYS A 458 33.78 -15.19 -27.39
CA LYS A 458 34.96 -15.32 -28.25
C LYS A 458 34.67 -16.26 -29.43
N GLY A 459 34.04 -17.41 -29.18
CA GLY A 459 33.65 -18.37 -30.23
C GLY A 459 32.71 -17.70 -31.25
N VAL A 460 31.66 -17.01 -30.80
CA VAL A 460 30.74 -16.32 -31.73
C VAL A 460 31.44 -15.17 -32.48
N SER A 461 32.33 -14.44 -31.83
CA SER A 461 33.09 -13.36 -32.47
C SER A 461 34.09 -13.87 -33.52
N SER A 462 34.53 -15.13 -33.41
CA SER A 462 35.38 -15.78 -34.39
C SER A 462 34.58 -16.40 -35.56
N GLY A 463 33.27 -16.27 -35.59
CA GLY A 463 32.40 -16.72 -36.69
C GLY A 463 31.69 -18.06 -36.43
N LEU A 464 31.81 -18.64 -35.25
CA LEU A 464 31.01 -19.81 -34.88
C LEU A 464 29.55 -19.43 -34.66
N SER A 465 28.63 -20.34 -34.94
CA SER A 465 27.25 -20.18 -34.49
C SER A 465 27.18 -20.27 -32.95
N LEU A 466 26.17 -19.67 -32.34
CA LEU A 466 26.02 -19.69 -30.88
C LEU A 466 25.88 -21.13 -30.37
N THR A 467 25.13 -21.96 -31.06
CA THR A 467 24.96 -23.38 -30.70
C THR A 467 26.27 -24.14 -30.82
N THR A 468 27.07 -23.92 -31.89
CA THR A 468 28.41 -24.53 -32.03
C THR A 468 29.36 -24.06 -30.92
N ALA A 469 29.33 -22.77 -30.57
CA ALA A 469 30.13 -22.24 -29.46
C ALA A 469 29.74 -22.85 -28.12
N LEU A 470 28.43 -23.04 -27.86
CA LEU A 470 27.91 -23.70 -26.65
C LEU A 470 28.42 -25.14 -26.53
N HIS A 471 28.39 -25.91 -27.62
CA HIS A 471 28.93 -27.28 -27.64
C HIS A 471 30.44 -27.30 -27.43
N ALA A 472 31.20 -26.43 -28.09
CA ALA A 472 32.65 -26.33 -27.91
C ALA A 472 33.04 -25.99 -26.47
N VAL A 473 32.33 -25.08 -25.80
CA VAL A 473 32.57 -24.79 -24.39
C VAL A 473 32.16 -25.97 -23.50
N ALA A 474 31.06 -26.67 -23.82
CA ALA A 474 30.59 -27.84 -23.07
C ALA A 474 31.63 -28.98 -23.08
N GLU A 475 32.30 -29.24 -24.21
CA GLU A 475 33.37 -30.23 -24.32
C GLU A 475 34.58 -29.94 -23.44
N GLY A 476 34.86 -28.63 -23.15
CA GLY A 476 35.95 -28.18 -22.29
C GLY A 476 35.63 -28.15 -20.80
N VAL A 477 34.40 -28.49 -20.39
CA VAL A 477 33.96 -28.40 -18.99
C VAL A 477 34.07 -29.75 -18.28
N GLU A 478 34.88 -29.81 -17.20
CA GLU A 478 35.05 -31.02 -16.38
C GLU A 478 33.77 -31.44 -15.63
N ARG A 479 32.95 -30.50 -15.25
CA ARG A 479 31.71 -30.76 -14.47
C ARG A 479 30.59 -31.17 -15.42
N ILE A 480 30.27 -32.45 -15.48
CA ILE A 480 29.25 -33.05 -16.36
C ILE A 480 27.89 -32.32 -16.30
N TYR A 481 27.44 -31.87 -15.13
CA TYR A 481 26.15 -31.19 -15.05
C TYR A 481 26.15 -29.80 -15.72
N ILE A 482 27.30 -29.09 -15.71
CA ILE A 482 27.43 -27.80 -16.40
C ILE A 482 27.50 -28.04 -17.93
N ALA A 483 28.27 -29.03 -18.37
CA ALA A 483 28.31 -29.41 -19.77
C ALA A 483 26.91 -29.73 -20.32
N ARG A 484 26.13 -30.57 -19.60
CA ARG A 484 24.74 -30.87 -19.94
C ARG A 484 23.83 -29.63 -19.96
N ASN A 485 24.07 -28.66 -19.09
CA ASN A 485 23.29 -27.43 -19.09
C ASN A 485 23.61 -26.52 -20.28
N LEU A 486 24.86 -26.51 -20.74
CA LEU A 486 25.26 -25.84 -21.98
C LEU A 486 24.65 -26.50 -23.20
N GLU A 487 24.68 -27.84 -23.27
CA GLU A 487 24.03 -28.62 -24.32
C GLU A 487 22.53 -28.36 -24.39
N LYS A 488 21.84 -28.42 -23.24
CA LYS A 488 20.41 -28.08 -23.16
C LYS A 488 20.10 -26.67 -23.63
N LEU A 489 21.00 -25.71 -23.36
CA LEU A 489 20.84 -24.34 -23.85
C LEU A 489 20.98 -24.27 -25.36
N ALA A 490 21.95 -25.01 -25.94
CA ALA A 490 22.12 -25.14 -27.39
C ALA A 490 20.87 -25.74 -28.04
N ASP A 491 20.37 -26.86 -27.49
CA ASP A 491 19.15 -27.53 -27.95
C ASP A 491 17.94 -26.60 -27.92
N LEU A 492 17.80 -25.80 -26.81
CA LEU A 492 16.73 -24.85 -26.68
C LEU A 492 16.80 -23.74 -27.74
N ILE A 493 18.00 -23.19 -28.01
CA ILE A 493 18.19 -22.16 -29.04
C ILE A 493 17.90 -22.71 -30.41
N THR A 494 18.36 -23.95 -30.72
CA THR A 494 18.06 -24.65 -31.98
C THR A 494 16.55 -24.84 -32.16
N TRP A 495 15.88 -25.36 -31.11
CA TRP A 495 14.43 -25.53 -31.11
C TRP A 495 13.70 -24.20 -31.34
N LEU A 496 14.09 -23.14 -30.62
CA LEU A 496 13.52 -21.81 -30.81
C LEU A 496 13.72 -21.29 -32.24
N GLY A 497 14.89 -21.51 -32.83
CA GLY A 497 15.18 -21.14 -34.21
C GLY A 497 14.18 -21.74 -35.19
N ILE A 498 13.72 -22.96 -34.96
CA ILE A 498 12.67 -23.60 -35.76
C ILE A 498 11.30 -22.95 -35.47
N GLN A 499 10.92 -22.83 -34.20
CA GLN A 499 9.58 -22.38 -33.82
C GLN A 499 9.31 -20.96 -34.25
N ILE A 500 10.26 -20.02 -34.13
CA ILE A 500 10.07 -18.62 -34.52
C ILE A 500 9.81 -18.41 -36.01
N GLN A 501 10.06 -19.44 -36.86
CA GLN A 501 9.78 -19.40 -38.29
C GLN A 501 8.39 -19.95 -38.62
N ILE A 502 7.79 -20.75 -37.76
CA ILE A 502 6.57 -21.52 -38.03
C ILE A 502 5.37 -20.94 -37.22
N ASP A 503 5.60 -20.64 -35.95
CA ASP A 503 4.54 -20.32 -35.00
C ASP A 503 4.44 -18.82 -34.72
N PRO A 504 3.25 -18.33 -34.34
CA PRO A 504 3.07 -16.94 -33.88
C PRO A 504 3.74 -16.70 -32.53
N ALA A 505 4.02 -15.43 -32.23
CA ALA A 505 4.78 -15.00 -31.05
C ALA A 505 4.24 -15.52 -29.71
N ASP A 506 2.93 -15.52 -29.55
CA ASP A 506 2.27 -16.00 -28.33
C ASP A 506 2.49 -17.51 -28.12
N SER A 507 2.37 -18.32 -29.18
CA SER A 507 2.61 -19.75 -29.11
C SER A 507 4.08 -20.06 -28.77
N VAL A 508 5.02 -19.36 -29.41
CA VAL A 508 6.46 -19.50 -29.13
C VAL A 508 6.79 -19.12 -27.69
N LEU A 509 6.29 -18.00 -27.22
CA LEU A 509 6.55 -17.52 -25.86
C LEU A 509 5.96 -18.46 -24.80
N ASN A 510 4.73 -18.93 -24.99
CA ASN A 510 4.10 -19.90 -24.07
C ASN A 510 4.91 -21.21 -24.03
N ALA A 511 5.31 -21.74 -25.18
CA ALA A 511 6.12 -22.95 -25.25
C ALA A 511 7.53 -22.76 -24.65
N LEU A 512 8.13 -21.57 -24.80
CA LEU A 512 9.41 -21.21 -24.19
C LEU A 512 9.29 -21.16 -22.67
N GLU A 513 8.25 -20.47 -22.14
CA GLU A 513 7.99 -20.39 -20.70
C GLU A 513 7.84 -21.78 -20.09
N GLN A 514 7.02 -22.64 -20.69
CA GLN A 514 6.80 -24.02 -20.22
C GLN A 514 8.10 -24.85 -20.22
N ARG A 515 8.95 -24.73 -21.26
CA ARG A 515 10.24 -25.44 -21.31
C ARG A 515 11.24 -24.96 -20.28
N LEU A 516 11.20 -23.66 -19.96
CA LEU A 516 12.06 -23.05 -18.96
C LEU A 516 11.53 -23.21 -17.52
N ASP A 517 10.23 -23.48 -17.37
CA ASP A 517 9.51 -23.36 -16.10
C ASP A 517 9.80 -22.02 -15.41
N TYR A 518 9.80 -20.93 -16.25
CA TYR A 518 10.38 -19.66 -15.86
C TYR A 518 9.58 -18.94 -14.77
N CYS A 519 8.26 -18.97 -14.83
CA CYS A 519 7.41 -18.40 -13.79
C CYS A 519 7.60 -19.12 -12.44
N ALA A 520 7.67 -20.46 -12.45
CA ALA A 520 7.95 -21.21 -11.23
C ALA A 520 9.35 -20.94 -10.69
N TRP A 521 10.35 -20.79 -11.59
CA TRP A 521 11.69 -20.38 -11.19
C TRP A 521 11.70 -18.97 -10.56
N LEU A 522 11.00 -17.98 -11.14
CA LEU A 522 10.89 -16.63 -10.57
C LEU A 522 10.25 -16.63 -9.17
N ARG A 523 9.19 -17.43 -8.97
CA ARG A 523 8.56 -17.59 -7.66
C ARG A 523 9.52 -18.16 -6.62
N LYS A 524 10.35 -19.13 -7.00
CA LYS A 524 11.33 -19.77 -6.10
C LYS A 524 12.61 -18.97 -5.92
N SER A 525 12.97 -18.12 -6.87
CA SER A 525 14.23 -17.36 -6.85
C SER A 525 14.20 -16.10 -5.99
N SER A 526 13.07 -15.77 -5.39
CA SER A 526 12.92 -14.60 -4.51
C SER A 526 12.87 -15.03 -3.04
N GLY A 527 13.60 -14.34 -2.19
CA GLY A 527 13.52 -14.50 -0.74
C GLY A 527 12.20 -14.00 -0.14
N PHE A 528 11.46 -13.18 -0.90
CA PHE A 528 10.12 -12.74 -0.57
C PHE A 528 9.11 -13.28 -1.59
N PRO A 529 8.20 -14.18 -1.18
CA PRO A 529 7.23 -14.81 -2.09
C PRO A 529 6.45 -13.81 -2.96
N GLU A 530 6.13 -12.64 -2.41
CA GLU A 530 5.37 -11.61 -3.12
C GLU A 530 6.15 -10.99 -4.29
N ASN A 531 7.47 -10.81 -4.13
CA ASN A 531 8.32 -10.28 -5.20
C ASN A 531 8.46 -11.31 -6.33
N GLY A 532 8.63 -12.58 -5.99
CA GLY A 532 8.65 -13.67 -6.95
C GLY A 532 7.34 -13.78 -7.73
N GLU A 533 6.21 -13.69 -7.02
CA GLU A 533 4.88 -13.70 -7.63
C GLU A 533 4.65 -12.49 -8.54
N ALA A 534 5.08 -11.29 -8.14
CA ALA A 534 4.96 -10.08 -8.96
C ALA A 534 5.78 -10.18 -10.25
N LYS A 535 6.99 -10.78 -10.21
CA LYS A 535 7.82 -11.04 -11.40
C LYS A 535 7.16 -12.08 -12.32
N ALA A 536 6.64 -13.16 -11.74
CA ALA A 536 5.91 -14.19 -12.50
C ALA A 536 4.66 -13.59 -13.16
N ALA A 537 3.88 -12.79 -12.45
CA ALA A 537 2.72 -12.08 -13.00
C ALA A 537 3.10 -11.13 -14.14
N THR A 538 4.30 -10.52 -14.10
CA THR A 538 4.82 -9.70 -15.20
C THR A 538 5.08 -10.55 -16.45
N VAL A 539 5.61 -11.76 -16.29
CA VAL A 539 5.82 -12.71 -17.40
C VAL A 539 4.47 -13.19 -17.94
N GLU A 540 3.55 -13.58 -17.09
CA GLU A 540 2.19 -13.98 -17.49
C GLU A 540 1.50 -12.87 -18.30
N ALA A 541 1.65 -11.62 -17.89
CA ALA A 541 1.16 -10.47 -18.65
C ALA A 541 1.83 -10.34 -20.04
N LEU A 542 3.13 -10.70 -20.18
CA LEU A 542 3.80 -10.72 -21.49
C LEU A 542 3.21 -11.80 -22.40
N LEU A 543 2.91 -12.98 -21.86
CA LEU A 543 2.31 -14.07 -22.64
C LEU A 543 0.93 -13.66 -23.17
N ASP A 544 0.12 -13.03 -22.33
CA ASP A 544 -1.17 -12.49 -22.75
C ASP A 544 -1.04 -11.34 -23.76
N TYR A 545 -0.06 -10.46 -23.56
CA TYR A 545 0.22 -9.33 -24.43
C TYR A 545 0.65 -9.73 -25.84
N ALA A 546 1.33 -10.87 -25.98
CA ALA A 546 1.80 -11.36 -27.29
C ALA A 546 0.67 -11.93 -28.16
N ARG A 547 -0.52 -12.17 -27.59
CA ARG A 547 -1.65 -12.77 -28.34
C ARG A 547 -2.06 -11.91 -29.53
N GLY A 548 -2.15 -12.55 -30.69
CA GLY A 548 -2.58 -11.90 -31.92
C GLY A 548 -1.60 -10.87 -32.50
N LYS A 549 -0.35 -10.81 -32.00
CA LYS A 549 0.66 -9.86 -32.47
C LYS A 549 1.50 -10.40 -33.65
N GLY A 550 1.05 -11.47 -34.29
CA GLY A 550 1.70 -12.04 -35.48
C GLY A 550 2.95 -12.85 -35.17
N SER A 551 3.90 -12.84 -36.09
CA SER A 551 5.18 -13.55 -35.97
C SER A 551 6.08 -12.95 -34.88
N VAL A 552 7.06 -13.71 -34.43
CA VAL A 552 8.06 -13.21 -33.46
C VAL A 552 8.81 -11.98 -34.01
N ALA A 553 9.04 -11.90 -35.32
CA ALA A 553 9.68 -10.74 -35.90
C ALA A 553 8.82 -9.47 -35.82
N GLU A 554 7.55 -9.59 -36.14
CA GLU A 554 6.56 -8.49 -36.04
C GLU A 554 6.40 -8.05 -34.58
N PHE A 555 6.32 -8.99 -33.65
CA PHE A 555 6.19 -8.72 -32.23
C PHE A 555 7.41 -7.95 -31.67
N LEU A 556 8.63 -8.40 -31.97
CA LEU A 556 9.85 -7.70 -31.54
C LEU A 556 9.99 -6.31 -32.15
N ASN A 557 9.60 -6.13 -33.42
CA ASN A 557 9.59 -4.82 -34.08
C ASN A 557 8.56 -3.88 -33.39
N TYR A 558 7.36 -4.39 -33.15
CA TYR A 558 6.31 -3.63 -32.42
C TYR A 558 6.77 -3.17 -31.04
N LEU A 559 7.44 -4.03 -30.24
CA LEU A 559 8.01 -3.63 -28.96
C LEU A 559 9.11 -2.58 -29.09
N SER A 560 9.90 -2.63 -30.17
CA SER A 560 10.93 -1.61 -30.45
C SER A 560 10.32 -0.25 -30.78
N GLU A 561 9.21 -0.21 -31.54
CA GLU A 561 8.46 1.01 -31.84
C GLU A 561 7.85 1.63 -30.58
N LEU A 562 7.27 0.79 -29.68
CA LEU A 562 6.77 1.24 -28.38
C LEU A 562 7.88 1.83 -27.50
N ALA A 563 9.07 1.24 -27.51
CA ALA A 563 10.21 1.76 -26.76
C ALA A 563 10.59 3.18 -27.22
N GLN A 564 10.61 3.42 -28.51
CA GLN A 564 10.90 4.75 -29.08
C GLN A 564 9.80 5.76 -28.77
N ALA A 565 8.53 5.34 -28.80
CA ALA A 565 7.40 6.20 -28.46
C ALA A 565 7.40 6.65 -26.99
N SER A 566 7.88 5.81 -26.08
CA SER A 566 7.94 6.11 -24.63
C SER A 566 9.03 7.11 -24.25
N GLU A 567 10.00 7.43 -25.13
CA GLU A 567 11.07 8.40 -24.88
C GLU A 567 10.65 9.86 -25.07
N ILE A 568 9.40 10.12 -25.46
CA ILE A 568 8.88 11.49 -25.64
C ILE A 568 8.85 12.19 -24.29
N GLN A 569 9.82 13.07 -24.04
CA GLN A 569 9.88 13.94 -22.88
C GLN A 569 8.86 15.07 -23.01
N SER A 570 7.65 14.85 -22.53
CA SER A 570 6.66 15.91 -22.34
C SER A 570 6.77 16.47 -20.91
N ARG A 571 6.58 17.77 -20.75
CA ARG A 571 6.46 18.41 -19.42
C ARG A 571 5.18 18.01 -18.71
N GLU A 572 4.14 17.63 -19.46
CA GLU A 572 2.86 17.17 -18.94
C GLU A 572 2.69 15.68 -19.24
N THR A 573 2.77 14.86 -18.22
CA THR A 573 2.66 13.40 -18.32
C THR A 573 1.67 12.87 -17.30
N LEU A 574 0.89 11.85 -17.72
CA LEU A 574 0.11 11.02 -16.80
C LEU A 574 1.05 10.26 -15.87
N VAL A 575 0.70 10.16 -14.61
CA VAL A 575 1.48 9.40 -13.62
C VAL A 575 0.93 7.98 -13.48
N LEU A 576 1.76 6.97 -13.73
CA LEU A 576 1.50 5.58 -13.39
C LEU A 576 2.36 5.23 -12.16
N THR A 577 1.72 4.86 -11.05
CA THR A 577 2.45 4.56 -9.82
C THR A 577 1.74 3.50 -8.99
N THR A 578 2.43 2.90 -8.02
CA THR A 578 1.76 1.99 -7.09
C THR A 578 1.04 2.77 -5.99
N ILE A 579 0.00 2.15 -5.41
CA ILE A 579 -0.74 2.70 -4.26
C ILE A 579 0.22 3.00 -3.10
N TYR A 580 1.25 2.19 -2.90
CA TYR A 580 2.29 2.44 -1.89
C TYR A 580 3.00 3.79 -2.08
N ARG A 581 3.38 4.11 -3.30
CA ARG A 581 4.09 5.37 -3.62
C ARG A 581 3.15 6.57 -3.68
N ALA A 582 1.85 6.32 -3.90
CA ALA A 582 0.81 7.35 -3.92
C ALA A 582 0.49 7.89 -2.51
N LYS A 583 0.96 7.25 -1.44
CA LYS A 583 0.76 7.74 -0.07
C LYS A 583 1.38 9.12 0.10
N GLY A 584 0.63 10.04 0.68
CA GLY A 584 1.03 11.46 0.83
C GLY A 584 0.73 12.33 -0.39
N LEU A 585 0.51 11.74 -1.57
CA LEU A 585 0.18 12.46 -2.80
C LEU A 585 -1.33 12.56 -3.01
N GLU A 586 -1.74 13.41 -3.96
CA GLU A 586 -3.15 13.63 -4.33
C GLU A 586 -3.24 14.17 -5.75
N TRP A 587 -4.34 13.86 -6.44
CA TRP A 587 -4.62 14.28 -7.80
C TRP A 587 -6.09 14.67 -7.97
N GLU A 588 -6.39 15.46 -8.99
CA GLU A 588 -7.78 15.80 -9.30
C GLU A 588 -8.56 14.57 -9.79
N VAL A 589 -7.93 13.75 -10.63
CA VAL A 589 -8.52 12.54 -11.20
C VAL A 589 -7.64 11.33 -10.92
N VAL A 590 -8.23 10.27 -10.38
CA VAL A 590 -7.53 9.02 -10.08
C VAL A 590 -8.23 7.83 -10.72
N PHE A 591 -7.44 7.01 -11.40
CA PHE A 591 -7.86 5.73 -11.96
C PHE A 591 -7.29 4.59 -11.11
N VAL A 592 -8.13 3.65 -10.70
CA VAL A 592 -7.71 2.43 -9.99
C VAL A 592 -8.15 1.23 -10.84
N PRO A 593 -7.26 0.69 -11.68
CA PRO A 593 -7.56 -0.47 -12.50
C PRO A 593 -7.54 -1.76 -11.69
N HIS A 594 -8.07 -2.82 -12.26
CA HIS A 594 -8.08 -4.18 -11.70
C HIS A 594 -8.67 -4.27 -10.28
N CYS A 595 -9.81 -3.59 -10.05
CA CYS A 595 -10.58 -3.73 -8.81
C CYS A 595 -11.26 -5.09 -8.73
N ASN A 596 -10.48 -6.16 -8.88
CA ASN A 596 -10.90 -7.56 -8.91
C ASN A 596 -10.20 -8.37 -7.81
N GLN A 597 -10.86 -9.45 -7.38
CA GLN A 597 -10.28 -10.39 -6.43
C GLN A 597 -9.03 -11.06 -7.02
N GLY A 598 -7.93 -11.10 -6.24
CA GLY A 598 -6.62 -11.58 -6.66
C GLY A 598 -5.70 -10.48 -7.19
N PHE A 599 -6.27 -9.31 -7.57
CA PHE A 599 -5.52 -8.12 -7.99
C PHE A 599 -5.54 -7.01 -6.93
N LEU A 600 -6.70 -6.76 -6.32
CA LEU A 600 -6.88 -5.84 -5.19
C LEU A 600 -8.08 -6.33 -4.35
N PRO A 601 -7.88 -7.12 -3.28
CA PRO A 601 -6.59 -7.52 -2.66
C PRO A 601 -5.73 -8.40 -3.57
N TYR A 602 -4.40 -8.24 -3.42
CA TYR A 602 -3.43 -9.02 -4.16
C TYR A 602 -3.22 -10.39 -3.48
N GLY A 603 -3.22 -11.45 -4.31
CA GLY A 603 -3.09 -12.80 -3.82
C GLY A 603 -4.39 -13.35 -3.20
N ARG A 604 -4.30 -14.51 -2.52
CA ARG A 604 -5.47 -15.24 -1.97
C ARG A 604 -5.42 -15.42 -0.45
N GLY A 605 -4.38 -14.87 0.23
CA GLY A 605 -4.18 -15.06 1.67
C GLY A 605 -4.98 -14.08 2.53
N GLU A 606 -5.50 -14.56 3.67
CA GLU A 606 -6.20 -13.72 4.66
C GLU A 606 -5.22 -12.98 5.60
N ALA A 607 -3.97 -13.43 5.70
CA ALA A 607 -3.01 -12.94 6.69
C ALA A 607 -2.70 -11.42 6.59
N ARG A 608 -2.80 -10.85 5.39
CA ARG A 608 -2.55 -9.42 5.15
C ARG A 608 -3.79 -8.66 4.67
N LEU A 609 -4.96 -9.21 4.86
CA LEU A 609 -6.19 -8.63 4.34
C LEU A 609 -6.44 -7.21 4.88
N GLU A 610 -6.12 -6.95 6.14
CA GLU A 610 -6.28 -5.62 6.73
C GLU A 610 -5.30 -4.61 6.13
N GLU A 611 -4.05 -5.00 5.83
CA GLU A 611 -3.09 -4.15 5.12
C GLU A 611 -3.55 -3.86 3.69
N GLU A 612 -4.01 -4.87 2.95
CA GLU A 612 -4.58 -4.71 1.61
C GLU A 612 -5.82 -3.79 1.61
N ARG A 613 -6.64 -3.86 2.67
CA ARG A 613 -7.80 -2.95 2.82
C ARG A 613 -7.36 -1.52 3.07
N ARG A 614 -6.28 -1.29 3.86
CA ARG A 614 -5.67 0.04 4.01
C ARG A 614 -5.10 0.55 2.69
N LEU A 615 -4.54 -0.33 1.84
CA LEU A 615 -4.11 0.07 0.49
C LEU A 615 -5.29 0.56 -0.35
N PHE A 616 -6.40 -0.17 -0.36
CA PHE A 616 -7.60 0.29 -1.07
C PHE A 616 -8.12 1.61 -0.49
N TYR A 617 -8.17 1.75 0.84
CA TYR A 617 -8.52 3.00 1.52
C TYR A 617 -7.59 4.16 1.09
N VAL A 618 -6.29 3.92 1.04
CA VAL A 618 -5.33 4.92 0.53
C VAL A 618 -5.67 5.28 -0.91
N ALA A 619 -5.90 4.32 -1.80
CA ALA A 619 -6.20 4.58 -3.21
C ALA A 619 -7.45 5.46 -3.38
N VAL A 620 -8.54 5.15 -2.70
CA VAL A 620 -9.82 5.90 -2.83
C VAL A 620 -9.82 7.25 -2.10
N THR A 621 -8.82 7.52 -1.26
CA THR A 621 -8.62 8.82 -0.59
C THR A 621 -7.60 9.73 -1.29
N ARG A 622 -7.06 9.32 -2.46
CA ARG A 622 -6.12 10.16 -3.23
C ARG A 622 -6.82 11.15 -4.16
N PRO A 623 -8.00 10.83 -4.76
CA PRO A 623 -8.67 11.76 -5.65
C PRO A 623 -9.26 12.94 -4.89
N ARG A 624 -9.21 14.11 -5.55
CA ARG A 624 -9.94 15.30 -5.12
C ARG A 624 -11.32 15.33 -5.76
N GLU A 625 -11.42 15.22 -7.10
CA GLU A 625 -12.64 15.43 -7.85
C GLU A 625 -13.20 14.15 -8.48
N GLU A 626 -12.36 13.34 -9.15
CA GLU A 626 -12.84 12.16 -9.88
C GLU A 626 -12.12 10.88 -9.48
N LEU A 627 -12.90 9.83 -9.28
CA LEU A 627 -12.43 8.47 -9.02
C LEU A 627 -13.03 7.51 -10.05
N HIS A 628 -12.16 6.84 -10.79
CA HIS A 628 -12.54 5.81 -11.75
C HIS A 628 -12.03 4.44 -11.28
N LEU A 629 -12.96 3.55 -10.95
CA LEU A 629 -12.68 2.17 -10.54
C LEU A 629 -12.96 1.24 -11.71
N LEU A 630 -11.95 0.50 -12.16
CA LEU A 630 -12.09 -0.36 -13.34
C LEU A 630 -12.06 -1.84 -12.95
N ILE A 631 -13.00 -2.61 -13.47
CA ILE A 631 -13.26 -4.01 -13.14
C ILE A 631 -13.29 -4.83 -14.42
N MET A 632 -12.67 -6.02 -14.39
CA MET A 632 -12.78 -7.03 -15.44
C MET A 632 -13.92 -8.00 -15.12
N ASN A 633 -14.76 -8.31 -16.11
CA ASN A 633 -15.82 -9.33 -15.97
C ASN A 633 -15.25 -10.75 -15.92
N SER A 634 -14.05 -10.97 -16.48
CA SER A 634 -13.35 -12.25 -16.45
C SER A 634 -12.91 -12.71 -15.06
N SER A 635 -12.97 -11.82 -14.06
CA SER A 635 -12.56 -12.09 -12.67
C SER A 635 -13.58 -11.54 -11.68
N PRO A 636 -13.77 -12.19 -10.50
CA PRO A 636 -14.71 -11.71 -9.49
C PRO A 636 -14.37 -10.27 -9.05
N VAL A 637 -15.40 -9.48 -8.76
CA VAL A 637 -15.24 -8.12 -8.22
C VAL A 637 -14.48 -8.16 -6.90
N SER A 638 -13.63 -7.18 -6.67
CA SER A 638 -12.89 -7.00 -5.43
C SER A 638 -13.75 -7.18 -4.18
N ARG A 639 -13.23 -7.91 -3.21
CA ARG A 639 -13.86 -8.05 -1.88
C ARG A 639 -14.10 -6.67 -1.26
N PHE A 640 -13.19 -5.71 -1.44
CA PHE A 640 -13.29 -4.38 -0.85
C PHE A 640 -14.46 -3.56 -1.40
N LEU A 641 -14.75 -3.67 -2.68
CA LEU A 641 -15.94 -3.05 -3.26
C LEU A 641 -17.23 -3.68 -2.73
N ARG A 642 -17.23 -5.01 -2.55
CA ARG A 642 -18.38 -5.72 -1.97
C ARG A 642 -18.59 -5.38 -0.49
N GLU A 643 -17.52 -5.31 0.30
CA GLU A 643 -17.55 -4.88 1.70
C GLU A 643 -18.06 -3.44 1.82
N ALA A 644 -17.65 -2.56 0.92
CA ALA A 644 -18.16 -1.19 0.86
C ALA A 644 -19.65 -1.10 0.45
N GLY A 645 -20.28 -2.17 0.01
CA GLY A 645 -21.63 -2.11 -0.56
C GLY A 645 -21.72 -1.02 -1.63
N TYR A 646 -20.77 -1.03 -2.59
CA TYR A 646 -20.47 0.10 -3.42
C TYR A 646 -21.65 0.65 -4.21
N HIS A 647 -22.61 -0.18 -4.66
CA HIS A 647 -23.84 0.27 -5.32
C HIS A 647 -24.71 1.07 -4.36
N GLU A 648 -25.06 0.49 -3.22
CA GLU A 648 -25.90 1.13 -2.21
C GLU A 648 -25.26 2.38 -1.61
N THR A 649 -23.91 2.38 -1.50
CA THR A 649 -23.15 3.51 -0.99
C THR A 649 -23.21 4.68 -1.97
N LEU A 650 -22.99 4.45 -3.26
CA LEU A 650 -23.06 5.49 -4.29
C LEU A 650 -24.50 5.97 -4.52
N GLU A 651 -25.50 5.08 -4.49
CA GLU A 651 -26.91 5.45 -4.52
C GLU A 651 -27.29 6.34 -3.33
N GLY A 652 -26.83 6.00 -2.13
CA GLY A 652 -27.03 6.83 -0.95
C GLY A 652 -26.43 8.22 -1.09
N VAL A 653 -25.20 8.34 -1.62
CA VAL A 653 -24.57 9.63 -1.93
C VAL A 653 -25.40 10.43 -2.93
N GLN A 654 -25.90 9.78 -3.98
CA GLN A 654 -26.72 10.42 -4.99
C GLN A 654 -28.06 10.90 -4.41
N ALA A 655 -28.69 10.12 -3.53
CA ALA A 655 -29.94 10.49 -2.87
C ALA A 655 -29.74 11.75 -1.97
N VAL A 656 -28.66 11.80 -1.20
CA VAL A 656 -28.32 12.99 -0.40
C VAL A 656 -28.03 14.19 -1.31
N ARG A 657 -27.24 14.01 -2.37
CA ARG A 657 -26.94 15.04 -3.35
C ARG A 657 -28.20 15.62 -3.97
N GLN A 658 -29.14 14.76 -4.36
CA GLN A 658 -30.41 15.17 -4.97
C GLN A 658 -31.25 15.98 -3.98
N ALA A 659 -31.36 15.55 -2.72
CA ALA A 659 -32.05 16.31 -1.69
C ALA A 659 -31.41 17.69 -1.47
N LEU A 660 -30.09 17.77 -1.34
CA LEU A 660 -29.35 19.03 -1.14
C LEU A 660 -29.32 19.95 -2.37
N SER A 661 -29.65 19.47 -3.59
CA SER A 661 -29.76 20.31 -4.78
C SER A 661 -30.98 21.22 -4.79
N GLN A 662 -31.96 20.93 -3.93
CA GLN A 662 -33.17 21.70 -3.75
C GLN A 662 -33.00 22.69 -2.59
N ALA A 663 -33.69 23.82 -2.66
CA ALA A 663 -33.74 24.73 -1.52
C ALA A 663 -34.53 24.07 -0.36
N PRO A 664 -34.13 24.28 0.91
CA PRO A 664 -34.79 23.62 2.04
C PRO A 664 -36.31 23.82 2.11
N GLN A 665 -36.81 24.98 1.69
CA GLN A 665 -38.25 25.27 1.65
C GLN A 665 -39.05 24.37 0.67
N ASP A 666 -38.36 23.85 -0.36
CA ASP A 666 -38.95 23.01 -1.42
C ASP A 666 -38.86 21.52 -1.09
N TRP A 667 -38.18 21.15 0.02
CA TRP A 667 -38.05 19.76 0.41
C TRP A 667 -39.37 19.09 0.71
N LYS A 668 -39.56 17.91 0.15
CA LYS A 668 -40.65 17.01 0.46
C LYS A 668 -40.26 16.08 1.59
N THR A 669 -41.20 15.39 2.18
CA THR A 669 -40.98 14.36 3.19
C THR A 669 -39.97 13.31 2.72
N SER A 670 -40.01 12.89 1.46
CA SER A 670 -39.05 11.94 0.85
C SER A 670 -37.61 12.46 0.88
N ASP A 671 -37.38 13.75 0.68
CA ASP A 671 -36.07 14.35 0.67
C ASP A 671 -35.48 14.38 2.08
N VAL A 672 -36.30 14.71 3.08
CA VAL A 672 -35.90 14.69 4.49
C VAL A 672 -35.61 13.25 4.95
N LEU A 673 -36.42 12.28 4.53
CA LEU A 673 -36.19 10.85 4.82
C LEU A 673 -34.88 10.36 4.23
N ASN A 674 -34.57 10.74 3.00
CA ASN A 674 -33.29 10.40 2.33
C ASN A 674 -32.09 11.03 3.04
N LEU A 675 -32.19 12.32 3.39
CA LEU A 675 -31.13 12.99 4.15
C LEU A 675 -30.88 12.29 5.49
N ALA A 676 -31.92 12.01 6.26
CA ALA A 676 -31.78 11.38 7.57
C ALA A 676 -31.20 9.95 7.46
N ARG A 677 -31.74 9.15 6.52
CA ARG A 677 -31.35 7.76 6.34
C ARG A 677 -29.91 7.60 5.87
N HIS A 678 -29.46 8.44 4.94
CA HIS A 678 -28.16 8.30 4.30
C HIS A 678 -27.09 9.19 4.95
N ALA A 679 -27.43 10.37 5.48
CA ALA A 679 -26.43 11.24 6.09
C ALA A 679 -25.71 10.58 7.27
N SER A 680 -26.47 9.91 8.16
CA SER A 680 -25.89 9.19 9.30
C SER A 680 -25.05 7.99 8.85
N ARG A 681 -25.60 7.15 7.96
CA ARG A 681 -24.89 5.98 7.45
C ARG A 681 -23.59 6.33 6.73
N LEU A 682 -23.55 7.46 6.01
CA LEU A 682 -22.41 7.89 5.21
C LEU A 682 -21.50 8.90 5.95
N HIS A 683 -21.80 9.20 7.22
CA HIS A 683 -21.06 10.17 8.03
C HIS A 683 -21.05 11.60 7.47
N PHE A 684 -22.18 12.06 6.90
CA PHE A 684 -22.32 13.39 6.33
C PHE A 684 -23.03 14.39 7.26
N GLU A 685 -23.42 13.99 8.47
CA GLU A 685 -24.15 14.88 9.39
C GLU A 685 -23.35 16.15 9.69
N ARG A 686 -22.05 16.02 9.92
CA ARG A 686 -21.19 17.16 10.22
C ARG A 686 -21.10 18.13 9.04
N TYR A 687 -21.15 17.63 7.80
CA TYR A 687 -21.22 18.48 6.61
C TYR A 687 -22.49 19.35 6.63
N LEU A 688 -23.64 18.76 6.89
CA LEU A 688 -24.91 19.48 6.96
C LEU A 688 -24.90 20.53 8.09
N LEU A 689 -24.24 20.26 9.20
CA LEU A 689 -24.21 21.11 10.37
C LEU A 689 -23.19 22.25 10.29
N HIS A 690 -22.03 22.03 9.64
CA HIS A 690 -20.91 22.97 9.73
C HIS A 690 -20.44 23.50 8.38
N TRP A 691 -20.57 22.69 7.30
CA TRP A 691 -19.92 22.98 6.03
C TRP A 691 -20.90 23.32 4.88
N TRP A 692 -22.20 22.95 5.03
CA TRP A 692 -23.16 23.14 3.95
C TRP A 692 -23.58 24.61 3.85
N GLU A 693 -23.22 25.22 2.73
CA GLU A 693 -23.67 26.50 2.16
C GLU A 693 -24.01 27.66 3.14
N GLY A 694 -23.36 27.70 4.31
CA GLY A 694 -23.51 28.82 5.25
C GLY A 694 -24.64 28.70 6.26
N PRO A 695 -24.68 29.61 7.27
CA PRO A 695 -25.58 29.50 8.41
C PRO A 695 -27.06 29.68 8.05
N GLU A 696 -27.39 30.56 7.09
CA GLU A 696 -28.79 30.86 6.72
C GLU A 696 -29.49 29.65 6.09
N LYS A 697 -28.81 28.91 5.16
CA LYS A 697 -29.38 27.70 4.59
C LYS A 697 -29.52 26.59 5.60
N ARG A 698 -28.58 26.47 6.53
CA ARG A 698 -28.66 25.48 7.63
C ARG A 698 -29.86 25.77 8.54
N GLU A 699 -30.10 27.03 8.85
CA GLU A 699 -31.28 27.46 9.64
C GLU A 699 -32.59 27.15 8.93
N MET A 700 -32.69 27.48 7.63
CA MET A 700 -33.86 27.12 6.80
C MET A 700 -34.08 25.60 6.74
N ALA A 701 -33.00 24.82 6.61
CA ALA A 701 -33.07 23.37 6.59
C ALA A 701 -33.64 22.79 7.88
N ALA A 702 -33.19 23.30 9.02
CA ALA A 702 -33.71 22.91 10.32
C ALA A 702 -35.19 23.28 10.53
N MET A 703 -35.57 24.51 10.17
CA MET A 703 -36.97 24.94 10.25
C MET A 703 -37.83 24.05 9.34
N ARG A 704 -37.38 23.70 8.15
CA ARG A 704 -38.12 22.84 7.22
C ARG A 704 -38.26 21.42 7.73
N ILE A 705 -37.21 20.83 8.28
CA ILE A 705 -37.22 19.51 8.90
C ILE A 705 -38.24 19.54 10.07
N ALA A 706 -38.16 20.52 10.97
CA ALA A 706 -39.08 20.66 12.10
C ALA A 706 -40.54 20.85 11.63
N SER A 707 -40.77 21.65 10.56
CA SER A 707 -42.12 21.89 10.04
C SER A 707 -42.71 20.61 9.37
N LEU A 708 -41.92 19.83 8.71
CA LEU A 708 -42.37 18.58 8.12
C LEU A 708 -42.71 17.54 9.17
N PHE A 709 -41.96 17.47 10.24
CA PHE A 709 -42.26 16.61 11.38
C PHE A 709 -43.53 17.03 12.10
N HIS A 710 -43.73 18.31 12.27
CA HIS A 710 -44.96 18.84 12.87
C HIS A 710 -46.18 18.60 12.00
N ALA A 711 -46.07 18.84 10.67
CA ALA A 711 -47.15 18.63 9.71
C ALA A 711 -47.51 17.14 9.51
N ALA A 712 -46.56 16.25 9.66
CA ALA A 712 -46.82 14.83 9.59
C ALA A 712 -47.54 14.27 10.83
N GLY A 713 -47.61 15.06 11.91
CA GLY A 713 -48.31 14.68 13.16
C GLY A 713 -47.74 13.49 13.84
N GLU A 714 -46.40 13.22 13.70
CA GLU A 714 -46.09 11.88 13.90
C GLU A 714 -44.70 11.34 14.11
N MET A 715 -44.73 10.60 15.08
CA MET A 715 -43.82 9.65 15.60
C MET A 715 -43.33 8.55 14.63
N ALA A 716 -44.21 8.09 13.75
CA ALA A 716 -43.90 7.10 12.70
C ALA A 716 -42.82 7.60 11.76
N LEU A 717 -42.80 8.90 11.47
CA LEU A 717 -41.79 9.51 10.61
C LEU A 717 -40.43 9.58 11.31
N LEU A 718 -40.39 9.83 12.62
CA LEU A 718 -39.17 9.84 13.41
C LEU A 718 -38.57 8.44 13.61
N GLY A 719 -39.40 7.44 13.81
CA GLY A 719 -39.00 6.04 13.85
C GLY A 719 -38.45 5.57 12.52
N SER A 720 -39.04 6.05 11.40
CA SER A 720 -38.55 5.73 10.04
C SER A 720 -37.27 6.47 9.64
N LEU A 721 -36.98 7.61 10.30
CA LEU A 721 -35.77 8.40 10.08
C LEU A 721 -34.55 7.85 10.81
N ALA A 722 -34.71 6.88 11.70
CA ALA A 722 -33.66 6.40 12.61
C ALA A 722 -32.90 7.51 13.37
N LEU A 723 -33.54 8.70 13.50
CA LEU A 723 -33.03 9.83 14.28
C LEU A 723 -33.41 9.61 15.75
N ASP A 724 -32.42 9.25 16.54
CA ASP A 724 -32.62 9.29 17.99
C ASP A 724 -32.64 10.74 18.53
N GLY A 725 -33.14 10.92 19.74
CA GLY A 725 -33.19 12.24 20.36
C GLY A 725 -31.81 12.89 20.55
N SER A 726 -30.72 12.16 20.49
CA SER A 726 -29.36 12.65 20.58
C SER A 726 -28.87 13.23 19.26
N GLN A 727 -29.28 12.67 18.14
CA GLN A 727 -29.00 13.17 16.79
C GLN A 727 -29.76 14.45 16.52
N LEU A 728 -31.04 14.50 16.91
CA LEU A 728 -31.84 15.71 16.87
C LEU A 728 -31.27 16.82 17.75
N LYS A 729 -30.79 16.51 18.95
CA LYS A 729 -30.11 17.50 19.84
C LYS A 729 -28.79 17.99 19.23
N ARG A 730 -28.02 17.17 18.54
CA ARG A 730 -26.83 17.61 17.80
C ARG A 730 -27.20 18.56 16.67
N TRP A 731 -28.24 18.28 15.93
CA TRP A 731 -28.76 19.19 14.90
C TRP A 731 -29.27 20.49 15.52
N GLN A 732 -29.96 20.44 16.64
CA GLN A 732 -30.40 21.63 17.42
C GLN A 732 -29.23 22.50 17.87
N GLY A 733 -28.21 21.89 18.51
CA GLY A 733 -27.05 22.61 19.01
C GLY A 733 -26.22 23.30 17.93
N ALA A 734 -26.18 22.70 16.72
CA ALA A 734 -25.40 23.23 15.59
C ALA A 734 -26.15 24.35 14.83
N ILE A 735 -27.48 24.42 14.94
CA ILE A 735 -28.31 25.31 14.14
C ILE A 735 -28.83 26.52 14.98
N SER A 736 -28.53 26.58 16.27
CA SER A 736 -28.90 27.66 17.19
C SER A 736 -30.41 28.01 17.17
N LEU A 737 -31.26 27.05 16.85
CA LEU A 737 -32.71 27.25 16.89
C LEU A 737 -33.27 26.86 18.24
N PRO A 738 -34.15 27.66 18.85
CA PRO A 738 -35.01 27.26 19.96
C PRO A 738 -36.11 26.33 19.42
N LEU A 739 -35.76 25.08 19.07
CA LEU A 739 -36.76 24.03 18.95
C LEU A 739 -37.30 23.78 20.35
N GLN A 740 -38.59 23.90 20.53
CA GLN A 740 -39.22 23.72 21.85
C GLN A 740 -38.90 22.29 22.32
N PRO A 741 -38.20 22.12 23.45
CA PRO A 741 -37.79 20.80 23.96
C PRO A 741 -38.98 19.86 24.17
N GLU A 742 -40.16 20.44 24.39
CA GLU A 742 -41.44 19.76 24.59
C GLU A 742 -41.87 18.95 23.35
N LEU A 743 -41.56 19.40 22.13
CA LEU A 743 -41.90 18.69 20.91
C LEU A 743 -41.17 17.34 20.80
N PHE A 744 -40.07 17.16 21.54
CA PHE A 744 -39.25 15.97 21.51
C PHE A 744 -39.28 15.16 22.82
N ALA A 745 -39.84 15.68 23.88
CA ALA A 745 -40.00 14.98 25.15
C ALA A 745 -41.03 13.85 25.01
N ASP A 746 -42.16 14.11 24.33
CA ASP A 746 -43.21 13.13 24.09
C ASP A 746 -42.80 12.01 23.12
N LEU A 747 -41.72 12.23 22.37
CA LEU A 747 -41.22 11.26 21.38
C LEU A 747 -40.42 10.10 21.99
N ARG A 748 -40.02 10.20 23.26
CA ARG A 748 -39.30 9.12 23.97
C ARG A 748 -40.23 8.02 24.45
N ASP A 749 -41.48 8.38 24.79
CA ASP A 749 -42.38 7.45 25.48
C ASP A 749 -43.26 6.60 24.52
N HIS A 750 -43.24 6.92 23.23
CA HIS A 750 -44.19 6.31 22.27
C HIS A 750 -43.55 5.75 21.02
N ALA A 751 -42.22 5.64 20.94
CA ALA A 751 -41.58 4.92 19.83
C ALA A 751 -42.11 3.47 19.83
N PRO A 752 -42.82 3.03 18.78
CA PRO A 752 -43.16 1.62 18.68
C PRO A 752 -41.84 0.85 18.71
N ALA A 753 -41.80 -0.17 19.55
CA ALA A 753 -40.67 -1.09 19.54
C ALA A 753 -40.53 -1.67 18.13
N VAL A 754 -39.76 -1.03 17.27
CA VAL A 754 -39.29 -1.60 16.03
C VAL A 754 -38.23 -2.60 16.44
N SER A 755 -38.69 -3.81 16.71
CA SER A 755 -37.83 -4.97 16.84
C SER A 755 -37.00 -5.11 15.56
N GLY A 756 -35.74 -4.67 15.60
CA GLY A 756 -34.85 -4.91 14.48
C GLY A 756 -33.64 -3.99 14.30
N LEU A 757 -33.57 -2.81 14.97
CA LEU A 757 -32.39 -1.94 14.82
C LEU A 757 -32.01 -1.31 16.17
N ASN A 758 -31.47 -2.11 17.07
CA ASN A 758 -30.75 -1.57 18.22
C ASN A 758 -29.32 -1.20 17.80
N PRO A 759 -28.78 -0.08 18.30
CA PRO A 759 -27.34 0.16 18.18
C PRO A 759 -26.61 -0.95 18.94
N VAL A 760 -25.73 -1.63 18.26
CA VAL A 760 -24.94 -2.72 18.79
C VAL A 760 -24.07 -2.20 19.94
N PRO A 761 -24.27 -2.66 21.19
CA PRO A 761 -23.27 -2.49 22.22
C PRO A 761 -22.05 -3.32 21.84
N SER A 762 -20.86 -2.78 22.06
CA SER A 762 -19.61 -3.48 21.92
C SER A 762 -19.55 -4.64 22.95
N ALA A 763 -20.16 -5.75 22.61
CA ALA A 763 -19.95 -7.04 23.27
C ALA A 763 -20.61 -8.13 22.41
N SER A 764 -19.79 -9.04 21.87
CA SER A 764 -20.13 -10.33 21.31
C SER A 764 -21.28 -10.36 20.30
N LEU A 765 -20.97 -10.25 19.01
CA LEU A 765 -21.80 -10.65 17.89
C LEU A 765 -22.15 -12.15 18.01
N LYS A 766 -23.31 -12.44 18.60
CA LYS A 766 -24.05 -13.65 18.25
C LYS A 766 -24.85 -13.33 16.99
N SER A 767 -24.35 -13.75 15.84
CA SER A 767 -25.01 -13.56 14.56
C SER A 767 -26.31 -14.33 14.50
N SER A 768 -27.45 -13.62 14.52
CA SER A 768 -28.69 -14.14 13.98
C SER A 768 -28.70 -13.92 12.45
N ALA A 769 -28.06 -14.80 11.71
CA ALA A 769 -28.15 -14.81 10.26
C ALA A 769 -29.39 -15.62 9.86
N LEU A 770 -30.36 -14.98 9.21
CA LEU A 770 -31.35 -15.65 8.38
C LEU A 770 -30.62 -16.29 7.20
N GLY A 771 -30.37 -17.58 7.25
CA GLY A 771 -29.92 -18.34 6.09
C GLY A 771 -31.05 -18.49 5.07
N SER A 772 -30.70 -18.60 3.79
CA SER A 772 -31.62 -18.87 2.68
C SER A 772 -32.52 -20.07 2.89
N ASP A 773 -32.20 -20.92 3.87
CA ASP A 773 -32.94 -22.17 4.18
C ASP A 773 -33.96 -21.99 5.34
N GLY A 774 -34.10 -20.77 5.86
CA GLY A 774 -35.13 -20.42 6.85
C GLY A 774 -34.95 -20.99 8.26
N PHE A 775 -33.77 -21.47 8.63
CA PHE A 775 -33.45 -21.90 9.99
C PHE A 775 -32.88 -20.76 10.84
N GLN A 776 -33.22 -20.75 12.14
CA GLN A 776 -32.74 -19.75 13.13
C GLN A 776 -32.29 -20.46 14.41
N VAL A 777 -31.34 -19.83 15.13
CA VAL A 777 -30.95 -20.29 16.46
C VAL A 777 -32.15 -20.13 17.41
N GLY A 778 -32.38 -21.13 18.25
CA GLY A 778 -33.55 -21.25 19.11
C GLY A 778 -34.77 -21.93 18.45
N MET A 779 -34.70 -22.30 17.17
CA MET A 779 -35.77 -22.98 16.49
C MET A 779 -35.78 -24.47 16.87
N ARG A 780 -36.96 -25.00 17.24
CA ARG A 780 -37.14 -26.44 17.45
C ARG A 780 -37.29 -27.15 16.11
N VAL A 781 -36.56 -28.24 15.97
CA VAL A 781 -36.54 -29.06 14.75
C VAL A 781 -36.62 -30.52 15.10
N ARG A 782 -37.20 -31.32 14.19
CA ARG A 782 -37.25 -32.76 14.30
C ARG A 782 -36.48 -33.41 13.17
N ASN A 783 -35.61 -34.32 13.50
CA ASN A 783 -34.89 -35.15 12.53
C ASN A 783 -35.35 -36.61 12.66
N PRO A 784 -35.61 -37.32 11.56
CA PRO A 784 -36.08 -38.71 11.61
C PRO A 784 -35.14 -39.65 12.35
N GLN A 785 -33.83 -39.37 12.37
CA GLN A 785 -32.81 -40.23 12.98
C GLN A 785 -32.48 -39.85 14.43
N TYR A 786 -32.59 -38.55 14.76
CA TYR A 786 -32.08 -38.02 16.04
C TYR A 786 -33.18 -37.50 16.97
N GLY A 787 -34.43 -37.46 16.50
CA GLY A 787 -35.58 -36.98 17.28
C GLY A 787 -35.72 -35.45 17.28
N GLU A 788 -36.33 -34.93 18.33
CA GLU A 788 -36.52 -33.49 18.51
C GLU A 788 -35.29 -32.83 19.15
N GLY A 789 -35.00 -31.57 18.74
CA GLY A 789 -33.89 -30.78 19.25
C GLY A 789 -34.04 -29.31 18.96
N GLU A 790 -33.16 -28.50 19.49
CA GLU A 790 -33.12 -27.06 19.29
C GLU A 790 -31.84 -26.66 18.59
N ILE A 791 -31.92 -25.78 17.60
CA ILE A 791 -30.78 -25.22 16.90
C ILE A 791 -30.07 -24.24 17.84
N ILE A 792 -28.88 -24.60 18.26
CA ILE A 792 -28.08 -23.78 19.19
C ILE A 792 -27.01 -22.90 18.49
N HIS A 793 -26.64 -23.26 17.25
CA HIS A 793 -25.67 -22.49 16.47
C HIS A 793 -25.87 -22.68 14.96
N LEU A 794 -25.60 -21.61 14.19
CA LEU A 794 -25.67 -21.59 12.73
C LEU A 794 -24.35 -21.05 12.17
N GLU A 795 -23.77 -21.79 11.23
CA GLU A 795 -22.51 -21.40 10.57
C GLU A 795 -22.69 -21.51 9.05
N PRO A 796 -22.41 -20.43 8.26
CA PRO A 796 -22.50 -20.49 6.82
C PRO A 796 -21.43 -21.43 6.24
N ASN A 797 -21.83 -22.38 5.42
CA ASN A 797 -20.93 -23.24 4.67
C ASN A 797 -21.01 -22.90 3.17
N LEU A 798 -19.93 -22.35 2.63
CA LEU A 798 -19.86 -21.81 1.27
C LEU A 798 -20.15 -22.81 0.14
N LYS A 799 -20.09 -24.15 0.40
CA LYS A 799 -20.30 -25.17 -0.61
C LYS A 799 -21.64 -25.92 -0.46
N HIS A 800 -22.19 -25.96 0.76
CA HIS A 800 -23.30 -26.91 1.06
C HIS A 800 -24.47 -26.29 1.86
N GLY A 801 -24.60 -24.95 1.94
CA GLY A 801 -25.68 -24.27 2.66
C GLY A 801 -25.27 -23.87 4.09
N LEU A 802 -26.13 -24.11 5.08
CA LEU A 802 -25.87 -23.82 6.48
C LEU A 802 -25.41 -25.07 7.23
N MET A 803 -24.38 -24.93 8.05
CA MET A 803 -24.04 -25.89 9.08
C MET A 803 -24.87 -25.56 10.33
N LEU A 804 -25.70 -26.49 10.76
CA LEU A 804 -26.54 -26.35 11.93
C LEU A 804 -25.93 -27.16 13.07
N GLU A 805 -25.78 -26.55 14.23
CA GLU A 805 -25.50 -27.29 15.45
C GLU A 805 -26.83 -27.40 16.22
N VAL A 806 -27.31 -28.62 16.38
CA VAL A 806 -28.60 -28.91 16.98
C VAL A 806 -28.38 -29.74 18.26
N GLU A 807 -28.97 -29.32 19.36
CA GLU A 807 -29.02 -30.09 20.63
C GLU A 807 -30.27 -30.96 20.63
N PHE A 808 -30.13 -32.23 20.33
CA PHE A 808 -31.22 -33.18 20.34
C PHE A 808 -31.46 -33.77 21.73
N GLU A 809 -32.73 -33.90 22.12
CA GLU A 809 -33.10 -34.35 23.46
C GLU A 809 -32.60 -35.77 23.80
N GLN A 810 -32.48 -36.66 22.81
CA GLN A 810 -32.12 -38.07 23.01
C GLN A 810 -30.64 -38.38 22.73
N VAL A 811 -29.95 -37.62 21.89
CA VAL A 811 -28.60 -37.94 21.40
C VAL A 811 -27.56 -36.81 21.56
N GLY A 812 -27.96 -35.71 22.24
CA GLY A 812 -27.10 -34.56 22.48
C GLY A 812 -26.74 -33.79 21.21
N ARG A 813 -25.63 -33.04 21.23
CA ARG A 813 -25.25 -32.14 20.13
C ARG A 813 -24.79 -32.85 18.88
N LYS A 814 -25.35 -32.42 17.73
CA LYS A 814 -24.96 -32.87 16.39
C LYS A 814 -24.76 -31.70 15.47
N ARG A 815 -23.76 -31.76 14.61
CA ARG A 815 -23.51 -30.81 13.54
C ARG A 815 -24.06 -31.39 12.22
N LEU A 816 -25.00 -30.70 11.61
CA LEU A 816 -25.73 -31.15 10.43
C LEU A 816 -25.69 -30.08 9.34
N LEU A 817 -25.58 -30.49 8.08
CA LEU A 817 -25.71 -29.59 6.94
C LEU A 817 -27.19 -29.44 6.58
N SER A 818 -27.71 -28.20 6.54
CA SER A 818 -29.13 -27.89 6.32
C SER A 818 -29.74 -28.60 5.10
N ARG A 819 -28.99 -28.70 4.01
CA ARG A 819 -29.43 -29.35 2.76
C ARG A 819 -29.56 -30.88 2.81
N TYR A 820 -28.91 -31.52 3.78
CA TYR A 820 -28.84 -32.97 3.86
C TYR A 820 -29.43 -33.52 5.16
N ALA A 821 -29.88 -32.65 6.04
CA ALA A 821 -30.21 -33.01 7.42
C ALA A 821 -31.65 -33.48 7.62
N ASP A 822 -32.51 -33.46 6.62
CA ASP A 822 -33.92 -33.80 6.67
C ASP A 822 -34.63 -33.30 7.96
N LEU A 823 -34.49 -31.99 8.22
CA LEU A 823 -34.98 -31.31 9.41
C LEU A 823 -36.37 -30.73 9.13
N GLN A 824 -37.35 -31.13 9.90
CA GLN A 824 -38.68 -30.55 9.92
C GLN A 824 -38.82 -29.57 11.08
N ARG A 825 -39.48 -28.43 10.86
CA ARG A 825 -39.80 -27.48 11.93
C ARG A 825 -40.90 -28.05 12.81
N VAL A 826 -40.75 -28.03 14.11
CA VAL A 826 -41.73 -28.46 15.10
C VAL A 826 -42.54 -27.28 15.59
#